data_58a25cac3614b4bbb7c577c5d3b314f1
#
_entry.id   58a25cac3614b4bbb7c577c5d3b314f1
#
_cell.length_a   1.000
_cell.length_b   1.000
_cell.length_c   1.000
_cell.angle_alpha   90.00
_cell.angle_beta   90.00
_cell.angle_gamma   90.00
#
_symmetry.space_group_name_H-M   'P 1'
#
loop_
_entity.id
_entity.type
_entity.pdbx_description
1 polymer ?
#
loop_
_entity_poly.entity_id
_entity_poly.type
_entity_poly.pdbx_seq_one_letter_code
_entity_poly.pdbx_strand_id
1 'polypeptide(L)'
;MDLLNDLNDAQRAAVEYIDGPSLVIAGAGSGKTRVLTYKIAYLVQRNEDLHSLLILTFTNKAAREMIKRFSALLGDDFVGRQPYIGTFHSVFARILHCGNAEKLGIKNFDNNFTIYDEADSRSLIKAIVKGLQLDERTYKPALVHSIISKAKNNLQNSAKFWEAHSGDSNKIQGLNYKSLYSIYVEYEQRCRLANVMDFDDLLYYTYVLFANKENGVCQKYASLFKYILVDEYQDTNRLQKKILSLIYEEMPKKRICAVGDDAQSIYAFRGAEVNNILNFCDEFKNTNGQKAKLFKLEQNYRSTQTIVEAANSLIHHNRNQIQKEVFSKNDRGEKIQYKPAYSDKEEALIVAKNIQRIKRQDDCGYDQFAILYRTNAQSRSFEEEFRKQGIPYRIYGGLSFYQRKEIKDIIAYFRLVANPDDEEAFKRIINYPARGIGATTVTKIADCAHQNQVSFWEVIGNVEHYGLNVNKGTQTKLENFRLLISSFIDRSHTLDVYELGDAIIRESRISEDIMSGKNADDLARQENLEEFLSGMQTFVAGRQEEGRMDEAYLTDYLQDVALLTDADSEGEKDEPRVSLMTVHAAKGLEFATVFVVGLEENIFPSPLAAVSVRELEEERRLLYVAITRAEKHCILTNAKNRFRYGKMEFDNPSRFIDEIDASLIEGGEETPESSFGGERSSFGGYGSEGGYGGRMPWDRDRSGYRRDYQNSKPVASQFIADPKPGFKSVRAVNAVHRIMGDTASSSSVALAGSSASKASSAAGSLSEGCRIEHQRFGIGTVLKIEGTGENTKATVEFQNAGTKQLLLKFAKFTILS
;
A
#
# COMPACT_ATOMS: atom_id res chain seq x y z
N MET A 1 3.66 -45.91 3.08
CA MET A 1 4.80 -44.95 3.09
C MET A 1 4.79 -44.24 4.43
N ASP A 2 5.93 -44.12 5.08
CA ASP A 2 6.04 -43.38 6.32
C ASP A 2 5.98 -41.87 5.96
N LEU A 3 4.83 -41.27 6.22
CA LEU A 3 4.54 -39.85 5.94
C LEU A 3 5.62 -38.91 6.49
N LEU A 4 6.34 -39.30 7.50
CA LEU A 4 7.28 -38.45 8.22
C LEU A 4 8.68 -38.40 7.61
N ASN A 5 9.00 -39.30 6.65
CA ASN A 5 10.34 -39.37 6.05
C ASN A 5 10.69 -38.11 5.20
N ASP A 6 9.70 -37.39 4.73
CA ASP A 6 9.88 -36.17 3.94
C ASP A 6 10.07 -34.87 4.80
N LEU A 7 10.07 -35.01 6.11
CA LEU A 7 10.17 -33.90 7.06
C LEU A 7 11.55 -33.88 7.72
N ASN A 8 12.08 -32.68 7.93
CA ASN A 8 13.23 -32.53 8.81
C ASN A 8 12.85 -32.73 10.28
N ASP A 9 13.85 -32.88 11.17
CA ASP A 9 13.62 -33.22 12.58
C ASP A 9 12.70 -32.21 13.31
N ALA A 10 12.86 -30.91 13.04
CA ALA A 10 12.03 -29.87 13.67
C ALA A 10 10.58 -29.93 13.15
N GLN A 11 10.40 -30.13 11.85
CA GLN A 11 9.07 -30.29 11.23
C GLN A 11 8.41 -31.57 11.73
N ARG A 12 9.15 -32.71 11.79
CA ARG A 12 8.67 -33.97 12.32
C ARG A 12 8.23 -33.85 13.77
N ALA A 13 9.05 -33.24 14.63
CA ALA A 13 8.72 -33.05 16.04
C ALA A 13 7.45 -32.17 16.21
N ALA A 14 7.26 -31.16 15.36
CA ALA A 14 6.04 -30.35 15.38
C ALA A 14 4.81 -31.13 14.91
N VAL A 15 4.94 -32.00 13.91
CA VAL A 15 3.85 -32.85 13.39
C VAL A 15 3.44 -33.92 14.39
N GLU A 16 4.40 -34.61 15.01
CA GLU A 16 4.16 -35.71 15.98
C GLU A 16 3.54 -35.24 17.30
N TYR A 17 3.75 -33.98 17.69
CA TYR A 17 3.21 -33.43 18.94
C TYR A 17 1.69 -33.15 18.81
N ILE A 18 0.85 -34.06 19.33
CA ILE A 18 -0.62 -33.98 19.23
C ILE A 18 -1.33 -33.91 20.58
N ASP A 19 -0.64 -34.02 21.72
CA ASP A 19 -1.27 -34.17 23.05
C ASP A 19 -1.39 -32.87 23.84
N GLY A 20 -1.36 -31.71 23.20
CA GLY A 20 -1.53 -30.42 23.88
C GLY A 20 -1.47 -29.24 22.94
N PRO A 21 -1.51 -28.03 23.52
CA PRO A 21 -1.36 -26.81 22.73
C PRO A 21 0.07 -26.65 22.23
N SER A 22 0.22 -26.20 20.99
CA SER A 22 1.52 -25.96 20.38
C SER A 22 1.50 -24.72 19.48
N LEU A 23 2.61 -24.00 19.50
CA LEU A 23 2.91 -22.91 18.60
C LEU A 23 4.10 -23.30 17.72
N VAL A 24 3.91 -23.22 16.42
CA VAL A 24 4.98 -23.45 15.43
C VAL A 24 5.35 -22.09 14.83
N ILE A 25 6.49 -21.56 15.27
CA ILE A 25 7.08 -20.36 14.68
C ILE A 25 7.94 -20.80 13.50
N ALA A 26 7.57 -20.33 12.33
CA ALA A 26 8.14 -20.80 11.09
C ALA A 26 8.58 -19.61 10.23
N GLY A 27 9.88 -19.43 10.08
CA GLY A 27 10.45 -18.39 9.24
C GLY A 27 9.94 -18.43 7.80
N ALA A 28 10.20 -17.39 7.03
CA ALA A 28 9.87 -17.35 5.62
C ALA A 28 10.50 -18.57 4.91
N GLY A 29 9.76 -19.22 4.00
CA GLY A 29 10.28 -20.38 3.25
C GLY A 29 10.59 -21.64 4.04
N SER A 30 10.20 -21.72 5.34
CA SER A 30 10.52 -22.90 6.20
C SER A 30 9.51 -24.04 6.13
N GLY A 31 8.46 -23.91 5.30
CA GLY A 31 7.47 -24.95 5.11
C GLY A 31 6.31 -24.93 6.10
N LYS A 32 5.84 -23.75 6.55
CA LYS A 32 4.64 -23.58 7.39
C LYS A 32 3.47 -24.46 6.97
N THR A 33 3.03 -24.29 5.74
CA THR A 33 1.89 -25.02 5.17
C THR A 33 2.19 -26.53 5.07
N ARG A 34 3.45 -26.92 4.85
CA ARG A 34 3.86 -28.34 4.81
C ARG A 34 3.63 -28.98 6.17
N VAL A 35 4.13 -28.38 7.26
CA VAL A 35 3.94 -28.90 8.61
C VAL A 35 2.46 -29.05 8.95
N LEU A 36 1.63 -28.05 8.62
CA LEU A 36 0.20 -28.09 8.88
C LEU A 36 -0.49 -29.21 8.10
N THR A 37 -0.19 -29.31 6.80
CA THR A 37 -0.73 -30.37 5.91
C THR A 37 -0.36 -31.77 6.39
N TYR A 38 0.92 -31.99 6.74
CA TYR A 38 1.40 -33.28 7.25
C TYR A 38 0.83 -33.59 8.63
N LYS A 39 0.60 -32.59 9.47
CA LYS A 39 -0.06 -32.78 10.77
C LYS A 39 -1.52 -33.21 10.62
N ILE A 40 -2.26 -32.62 9.67
CA ILE A 40 -3.61 -33.07 9.32
C ILE A 40 -3.59 -34.53 8.88
N ALA A 41 -2.70 -34.88 7.94
CA ALA A 41 -2.57 -36.25 7.45
C ALA A 41 -2.18 -37.23 8.57
N TYR A 42 -1.29 -36.83 9.47
CA TYR A 42 -0.87 -37.65 10.63
C TYR A 42 -2.00 -37.88 11.62
N LEU A 43 -2.84 -36.84 11.90
CA LEU A 43 -4.01 -36.98 12.75
C LEU A 43 -5.03 -37.98 12.17
N VAL A 44 -5.29 -37.90 10.86
CA VAL A 44 -6.19 -38.82 10.15
C VAL A 44 -5.65 -40.26 10.18
N GLN A 45 -4.35 -40.47 9.97
CA GLN A 45 -3.73 -41.79 10.12
C GLN A 45 -3.82 -42.35 11.55
N ARG A 46 -3.94 -41.48 12.57
CA ARG A 46 -4.18 -41.84 13.95
C ARG A 46 -5.66 -42.07 14.27
N ASN A 47 -6.49 -42.26 13.25
CA ASN A 47 -7.95 -42.47 13.33
C ASN A 47 -8.74 -41.28 13.94
N GLU A 48 -8.21 -40.03 13.83
CA GLU A 48 -9.03 -38.85 14.10
C GLU A 48 -9.87 -38.56 12.85
N ASP A 49 -11.18 -38.39 13.06
CA ASP A 49 -12.10 -38.04 11.98
C ASP A 49 -11.83 -36.60 11.50
N LEU A 50 -11.63 -36.40 10.19
CA LEU A 50 -11.41 -35.10 9.58
C LEU A 50 -12.54 -34.10 9.88
N HIS A 51 -13.79 -34.58 10.07
CA HIS A 51 -14.92 -33.76 10.48
C HIS A 51 -14.84 -33.28 11.94
N SER A 52 -13.95 -33.86 12.73
CA SER A 52 -13.65 -33.42 14.10
C SER A 52 -12.46 -32.44 14.18
N LEU A 53 -11.88 -32.06 13.06
CA LEU A 53 -10.79 -31.08 13.00
C LEU A 53 -11.34 -29.70 12.61
N LEU A 54 -11.04 -28.68 13.40
CA LEU A 54 -11.29 -27.27 13.04
C LEU A 54 -10.01 -26.71 12.43
N ILE A 55 -10.02 -26.43 11.12
CA ILE A 55 -8.83 -25.98 10.37
C ILE A 55 -9.13 -24.60 9.78
N LEU A 56 -8.43 -23.59 10.26
CA LEU A 56 -8.66 -22.19 9.93
C LEU A 56 -7.44 -21.60 9.20
N THR A 57 -7.73 -20.89 8.11
CA THR A 57 -6.74 -20.17 7.32
C THR A 57 -7.17 -18.72 7.12
N PHE A 58 -6.25 -17.87 6.61
CA PHE A 58 -6.55 -16.47 6.38
C PHE A 58 -7.26 -16.21 5.02
N THR A 59 -6.95 -17.01 4.00
CA THR A 59 -7.51 -16.83 2.64
C THR A 59 -8.14 -18.10 2.09
N ASN A 60 -9.17 -17.93 1.24
CA ASN A 60 -9.82 -19.05 0.54
C ASN A 60 -8.84 -19.79 -0.41
N LYS A 61 -7.83 -19.09 -0.96
CA LYS A 61 -6.78 -19.70 -1.77
C LYS A 61 -5.94 -20.66 -0.93
N ALA A 62 -5.49 -20.22 0.27
CA ALA A 62 -4.72 -21.07 1.18
C ALA A 62 -5.53 -22.28 1.64
N ALA A 63 -6.84 -22.12 1.93
CA ALA A 63 -7.71 -23.25 2.28
C ALA A 63 -7.80 -24.28 1.14
N ARG A 64 -8.02 -23.85 -0.09
CA ARG A 64 -8.10 -24.72 -1.27
C ARG A 64 -6.78 -25.45 -1.53
N GLU A 65 -5.67 -24.73 -1.43
CA GLU A 65 -4.34 -25.31 -1.60
C GLU A 65 -4.02 -26.33 -0.53
N MET A 66 -4.37 -26.06 0.72
CA MET A 66 -4.21 -26.99 1.84
C MET A 66 -5.03 -28.26 1.60
N ILE A 67 -6.30 -28.15 1.21
CA ILE A 67 -7.16 -29.30 0.86
C ILE A 67 -6.52 -30.12 -0.25
N LYS A 68 -6.05 -29.47 -1.35
CA LYS A 68 -5.39 -30.16 -2.46
C LYS A 68 -4.15 -30.94 -2.00
N ARG A 69 -3.32 -30.33 -1.12
CA ARG A 69 -2.07 -30.93 -0.64
C ARG A 69 -2.33 -32.14 0.27
N PHE A 70 -3.24 -32.03 1.24
CA PHE A 70 -3.49 -33.18 2.11
C PHE A 70 -4.28 -34.29 1.40
N SER A 71 -5.17 -33.97 0.45
CA SER A 71 -5.82 -34.98 -0.40
C SER A 71 -4.79 -35.78 -1.21
N ALA A 72 -3.76 -35.12 -1.74
CA ALA A 72 -2.66 -35.81 -2.42
C ALA A 72 -1.86 -36.75 -1.50
N LEU A 73 -1.82 -36.47 -0.18
CA LEU A 73 -1.14 -37.33 0.80
C LEU A 73 -1.98 -38.51 1.29
N LEU A 74 -3.32 -38.35 1.36
CA LEU A 74 -4.25 -39.31 1.94
C LEU A 74 -4.97 -40.18 0.90
N GLY A 75 -4.96 -39.75 -0.38
CA GLY A 75 -5.71 -40.38 -1.49
C GLY A 75 -7.08 -39.69 -1.72
N ASP A 76 -7.68 -39.96 -2.89
CA ASP A 76 -8.89 -39.29 -3.37
C ASP A 76 -10.16 -39.64 -2.59
N ASP A 77 -10.14 -40.70 -1.76
CA ASP A 77 -11.29 -41.11 -0.93
C ASP A 77 -11.69 -40.08 0.13
N PHE A 78 -10.84 -39.07 0.37
CA PHE A 78 -11.08 -37.99 1.32
C PHE A 78 -11.64 -36.70 0.70
N VAL A 79 -12.01 -36.71 -0.58
CA VAL A 79 -12.50 -35.54 -1.36
C VAL A 79 -13.95 -35.16 -1.06
N GLY A 80 -14.52 -35.56 0.07
CA GLY A 80 -15.85 -35.14 0.52
C GLY A 80 -15.90 -33.68 0.99
N ARG A 81 -17.15 -33.17 1.21
CA ARG A 81 -17.39 -31.82 1.74
C ARG A 81 -16.78 -31.69 3.13
N GLN A 82 -15.78 -30.83 3.30
CA GLN A 82 -15.08 -30.62 4.59
C GLN A 82 -15.69 -29.40 5.29
N PRO A 83 -16.60 -29.60 6.28
CA PRO A 83 -17.41 -28.49 6.79
C PRO A 83 -16.63 -27.49 7.66
N TYR A 84 -15.50 -27.89 8.25
CA TYR A 84 -14.75 -27.08 9.21
C TYR A 84 -13.33 -26.74 8.75
N ILE A 85 -13.10 -26.78 7.44
CA ILE A 85 -11.88 -26.31 6.79
C ILE A 85 -12.20 -25.08 5.96
N GLY A 86 -11.53 -23.95 6.22
CA GLY A 86 -11.75 -22.73 5.48
C GLY A 86 -11.19 -21.48 6.17
N THR A 87 -11.64 -20.33 5.71
CA THR A 87 -11.37 -19.08 6.42
C THR A 87 -12.24 -18.96 7.68
N PHE A 88 -11.82 -18.13 8.64
CA PHE A 88 -12.64 -17.84 9.83
C PHE A 88 -14.08 -17.50 9.44
N HIS A 89 -14.26 -16.56 8.52
CA HIS A 89 -15.61 -16.15 8.08
C HIS A 89 -16.40 -17.30 7.47
N SER A 90 -15.81 -18.09 6.58
CA SER A 90 -16.53 -19.17 5.90
C SER A 90 -16.97 -20.30 6.85
N VAL A 91 -16.12 -20.66 7.81
CA VAL A 91 -16.43 -21.71 8.78
C VAL A 91 -17.48 -21.23 9.78
N PHE A 92 -17.33 -20.02 10.31
CA PHE A 92 -18.27 -19.50 11.32
C PHE A 92 -19.62 -19.08 10.72
N ALA A 93 -19.66 -18.56 9.48
CA ALA A 93 -20.91 -18.38 8.75
C ALA A 93 -21.67 -19.72 8.61
N ARG A 94 -20.99 -20.81 8.28
CA ARG A 94 -21.60 -22.14 8.18
C ARG A 94 -22.13 -22.61 9.54
N ILE A 95 -21.39 -22.38 10.62
CA ILE A 95 -21.87 -22.71 11.97
C ILE A 95 -23.14 -21.94 12.31
N LEU A 96 -23.24 -20.65 11.98
CA LEU A 96 -24.43 -19.84 12.15
C LEU A 96 -25.61 -20.39 11.34
N HIS A 97 -25.43 -20.70 10.06
CA HIS A 97 -26.45 -21.26 9.18
C HIS A 97 -26.96 -22.67 9.62
N CYS A 98 -26.13 -23.43 10.35
CA CYS A 98 -26.50 -24.78 10.81
C CYS A 98 -27.46 -24.79 12.03
N GLY A 99 -28.48 -23.97 12.04
CA GLY A 99 -29.50 -23.93 13.08
C GLY A 99 -29.05 -23.21 14.35
N ASN A 100 -28.06 -22.33 14.28
CA ASN A 100 -27.52 -21.65 15.46
C ASN A 100 -27.80 -20.15 15.47
N ALA A 101 -28.15 -19.53 14.32
CA ALA A 101 -28.49 -18.10 14.29
C ALA A 101 -29.72 -17.78 15.15
N GLU A 102 -30.73 -18.64 15.15
CA GLU A 102 -31.93 -18.52 16.01
C GLU A 102 -31.60 -18.58 17.52
N LYS A 103 -30.55 -19.32 17.92
CA LYS A 103 -30.07 -19.43 19.29
C LYS A 103 -29.37 -18.16 19.81
N LEU A 104 -29.14 -17.19 18.97
CA LEU A 104 -28.73 -15.87 19.41
C LEU A 104 -29.81 -15.17 20.25
N GLY A 105 -31.09 -15.60 20.11
CA GLY A 105 -32.23 -14.97 20.80
C GLY A 105 -32.51 -13.55 20.31
N ILE A 106 -32.01 -13.17 19.12
CA ILE A 106 -32.21 -11.87 18.52
C ILE A 106 -33.44 -11.95 17.61
N LYS A 107 -34.45 -11.14 17.92
CA LYS A 107 -35.66 -11.07 17.11
C LYS A 107 -35.34 -10.79 15.64
N ASN A 108 -35.95 -11.52 14.72
CA ASN A 108 -35.80 -11.45 13.28
C ASN A 108 -34.47 -11.97 12.70
N PHE A 109 -33.59 -12.56 13.50
CA PHE A 109 -32.49 -13.35 12.94
C PHE A 109 -32.86 -14.81 12.91
N ASP A 110 -32.82 -15.41 11.73
CA ASP A 110 -33.01 -16.85 11.51
C ASP A 110 -31.81 -17.45 10.76
N ASN A 111 -31.86 -18.74 10.47
CA ASN A 111 -30.77 -19.46 9.84
C ASN A 111 -30.63 -19.18 8.33
N ASN A 112 -31.59 -18.47 7.73
CA ASN A 112 -31.60 -18.12 6.30
C ASN A 112 -31.10 -16.66 6.06
N PHE A 113 -30.34 -16.11 6.99
CA PHE A 113 -29.77 -14.77 6.82
C PHE A 113 -28.91 -14.67 5.56
N THR A 114 -28.90 -13.50 4.93
CA THR A 114 -28.02 -13.19 3.81
C THR A 114 -26.79 -12.39 4.28
N ILE A 115 -25.72 -12.42 3.49
CA ILE A 115 -24.48 -11.72 3.82
C ILE A 115 -24.35 -10.49 2.94
N TYR A 116 -24.25 -9.32 3.58
CA TYR A 116 -23.94 -8.06 2.90
C TYR A 116 -22.44 -7.94 2.64
N ASP A 117 -22.11 -7.52 1.43
CA ASP A 117 -20.75 -7.08 1.13
C ASP A 117 -20.51 -5.64 1.61
N GLU A 118 -19.29 -5.14 1.37
CA GLU A 118 -18.92 -3.79 1.78
C GLU A 118 -19.72 -2.72 1.02
N ALA A 119 -20.09 -2.96 -0.25
CA ALA A 119 -20.86 -2.02 -1.05
C ALA A 119 -22.33 -1.95 -0.54
N ASP A 120 -22.93 -3.09 -0.19
CA ASP A 120 -24.26 -3.16 0.40
C ASP A 120 -24.29 -2.45 1.76
N SER A 121 -23.31 -2.72 2.62
CA SER A 121 -23.16 -2.10 3.95
C SER A 121 -23.01 -0.57 3.85
N ARG A 122 -22.18 -0.09 2.93
CA ARG A 122 -22.00 1.35 2.67
C ARG A 122 -23.27 1.99 2.11
N SER A 123 -24.01 1.29 1.25
CA SER A 123 -25.30 1.74 0.71
C SER A 123 -26.35 1.89 1.79
N LEU A 124 -26.44 0.92 2.71
CA LEU A 124 -27.33 0.97 3.86
C LEU A 124 -26.98 2.16 4.78
N ILE A 125 -25.69 2.34 5.11
CA ILE A 125 -25.24 3.47 5.94
C ILE A 125 -25.59 4.81 5.27
N LYS A 126 -25.42 4.92 3.94
CA LYS A 126 -25.81 6.12 3.18
C LYS A 126 -27.29 6.43 3.34
N ALA A 127 -28.16 5.41 3.23
CA ALA A 127 -29.59 5.56 3.42
C ALA A 127 -29.94 5.99 4.86
N ILE A 128 -29.22 5.46 5.87
CA ILE A 128 -29.39 5.84 7.29
C ILE A 128 -28.98 7.29 7.54
N VAL A 129 -27.81 7.71 7.06
CA VAL A 129 -27.30 9.08 7.19
C VAL A 129 -28.30 10.09 6.60
N LYS A 130 -28.85 9.77 5.42
CA LYS A 130 -29.92 10.57 4.79
C LYS A 130 -31.20 10.58 5.60
N GLY A 131 -31.63 9.43 6.12
CA GLY A 131 -32.85 9.30 6.96
C GLY A 131 -32.75 10.07 8.27
N LEU A 132 -31.57 10.12 8.88
CA LEU A 132 -31.28 10.93 10.09
C LEU A 132 -31.01 12.41 9.79
N GLN A 133 -31.16 12.84 8.55
CA GLN A 133 -30.93 14.23 8.09
C GLN A 133 -29.50 14.73 8.43
N LEU A 134 -28.52 13.84 8.44
CA LEU A 134 -27.13 14.17 8.64
C LEU A 134 -26.45 14.51 7.31
N ASP A 135 -25.41 15.35 7.34
CA ASP A 135 -24.67 15.73 6.15
C ASP A 135 -23.82 14.55 5.62
N GLU A 136 -24.12 14.05 4.40
CA GLU A 136 -23.40 12.95 3.75
C GLU A 136 -21.91 13.25 3.48
N ARG A 137 -21.51 14.51 3.40
CA ARG A 137 -20.11 14.93 3.22
C ARG A 137 -19.32 14.77 4.51
N THR A 138 -19.94 15.04 5.63
CA THR A 138 -19.36 14.88 6.96
C THR A 138 -19.38 13.40 7.37
N TYR A 139 -20.55 12.75 7.28
CA TYR A 139 -20.73 11.34 7.64
C TYR A 139 -20.60 10.43 6.41
N LYS A 140 -19.40 10.38 5.82
CA LYS A 140 -19.15 9.54 4.65
C LYS A 140 -19.41 8.06 4.96
N PRO A 141 -20.17 7.34 4.13
CA PRO A 141 -20.53 5.94 4.40
C PRO A 141 -19.32 5.03 4.64
N ALA A 142 -18.25 5.20 3.90
CA ALA A 142 -17.03 4.42 4.06
C ALA A 142 -16.34 4.66 5.42
N LEU A 143 -16.26 5.93 5.87
CA LEU A 143 -15.68 6.29 7.16
C LEU A 143 -16.53 5.73 8.32
N VAL A 144 -17.85 5.90 8.24
CA VAL A 144 -18.79 5.38 9.26
C VAL A 144 -18.71 3.85 9.32
N HIS A 145 -18.71 3.17 8.16
CA HIS A 145 -18.52 1.72 8.08
C HIS A 145 -17.23 1.27 8.74
N SER A 146 -16.11 1.93 8.46
CA SER A 146 -14.82 1.62 9.10
C SER A 146 -14.84 1.75 10.63
N ILE A 147 -15.56 2.76 11.17
CA ILE A 147 -15.72 2.93 12.62
C ILE A 147 -16.56 1.81 13.22
N ILE A 148 -17.68 1.43 12.57
CA ILE A 148 -18.56 0.32 13.01
C ILE A 148 -17.80 -1.00 12.96
N SER A 149 -17.10 -1.29 11.86
CA SER A 149 -16.26 -2.48 11.70
C SER A 149 -15.22 -2.58 12.81
N LYS A 150 -14.50 -1.48 13.08
CA LYS A 150 -13.52 -1.44 14.17
C LYS A 150 -14.16 -1.68 15.54
N ALA A 151 -15.37 -1.16 15.80
CA ALA A 151 -16.10 -1.40 17.04
C ALA A 151 -16.47 -2.90 17.19
N LYS A 152 -17.02 -3.53 16.14
CA LYS A 152 -17.35 -4.97 16.14
C LYS A 152 -16.11 -5.83 16.39
N ASN A 153 -15.01 -5.54 15.72
CA ASN A 153 -13.73 -6.25 15.91
C ASN A 153 -13.14 -6.08 17.33
N ASN A 154 -13.51 -4.99 18.03
CA ASN A 154 -13.21 -4.76 19.45
C ASN A 154 -14.29 -5.29 20.39
N LEU A 155 -15.18 -6.19 19.97
CA LEU A 155 -16.23 -6.81 20.77
C LEU A 155 -17.30 -5.81 21.26
N GLN A 156 -17.52 -4.72 20.52
CA GLN A 156 -18.46 -3.66 20.87
C GLN A 156 -19.65 -3.66 19.89
N ASN A 157 -20.86 -3.94 20.40
CA ASN A 157 -22.11 -3.55 19.73
C ASN A 157 -22.38 -2.06 19.98
N SER A 158 -23.47 -1.55 19.43
CA SER A 158 -23.85 -0.13 19.61
C SER A 158 -23.92 0.30 21.08
N ALA A 159 -24.47 -0.54 21.97
CA ALA A 159 -24.56 -0.25 23.40
C ALA A 159 -23.18 -0.14 24.08
N LYS A 160 -22.31 -1.15 23.88
CA LYS A 160 -20.92 -1.14 24.41
C LYS A 160 -20.08 -0.03 23.78
N PHE A 161 -20.32 0.30 22.51
CA PHE A 161 -19.70 1.43 21.85
C PHE A 161 -20.06 2.76 22.54
N TRP A 162 -21.36 2.90 22.94
CA TRP A 162 -21.81 4.04 23.71
C TRP A 162 -21.12 4.13 25.08
N GLU A 163 -21.09 3.02 25.83
CA GLU A 163 -20.45 2.98 27.15
C GLU A 163 -18.95 3.33 27.10
N ALA A 164 -18.24 2.81 26.11
CA ALA A 164 -16.80 3.00 25.97
C ALA A 164 -16.40 4.45 25.68
N HIS A 165 -17.30 5.26 25.09
CA HIS A 165 -16.98 6.62 24.62
C HIS A 165 -17.80 7.71 25.32
N SER A 166 -18.67 7.37 26.26
CA SER A 166 -19.57 8.33 26.94
C SER A 166 -18.87 9.37 27.84
N GLY A 167 -17.59 9.15 28.15
CA GLY A 167 -16.77 10.07 28.98
C GLY A 167 -15.75 10.91 28.23
N ASP A 168 -15.49 10.61 26.96
CA ASP A 168 -14.43 11.25 26.15
C ASP A 168 -14.99 12.36 25.26
N SER A 169 -14.07 13.19 24.74
CA SER A 169 -14.38 14.30 23.83
C SER A 169 -15.45 13.92 22.80
N ASN A 170 -16.44 14.78 22.59
CA ASN A 170 -17.63 14.57 21.75
C ASN A 170 -17.40 14.16 20.28
N LYS A 171 -16.18 13.74 19.90
CA LYS A 171 -15.82 13.44 18.51
C LYS A 171 -14.92 12.21 18.38
N ILE A 172 -15.30 11.31 17.47
CA ILE A 172 -14.47 10.18 17.01
C ILE A 172 -14.08 10.45 15.55
N GLN A 173 -12.77 10.48 15.25
CA GLN A 173 -12.26 10.82 13.92
C GLN A 173 -12.89 12.10 13.30
N GLY A 174 -13.17 13.09 14.14
CA GLY A 174 -13.81 14.35 13.73
C GLY A 174 -15.33 14.32 13.67
N LEU A 175 -15.97 13.15 13.78
CA LEU A 175 -17.42 12.98 13.75
C LEU A 175 -18.05 13.09 15.14
N ASN A 176 -19.27 13.62 15.21
CA ASN A 176 -20.00 13.69 16.47
C ASN A 176 -20.36 12.29 16.94
N TYR A 177 -19.99 11.99 18.16
CA TYR A 177 -20.17 10.67 18.77
C TYR A 177 -21.64 10.24 18.90
N LYS A 178 -22.54 11.16 19.29
CA LYS A 178 -23.97 10.86 19.42
C LYS A 178 -24.60 10.49 18.08
N SER A 179 -24.22 11.21 17.02
CA SER A 179 -24.68 10.90 15.67
C SER A 179 -24.16 9.55 15.18
N LEU A 180 -22.88 9.25 15.45
CA LEU A 180 -22.30 7.93 15.14
C LEU A 180 -23.03 6.80 15.86
N TYR A 181 -23.34 6.99 17.14
CA TYR A 181 -24.10 6.03 17.92
C TYR A 181 -25.51 5.81 17.31
N SER A 182 -26.21 6.91 16.95
CA SER A 182 -27.54 6.80 16.31
C SER A 182 -27.46 6.05 14.97
N ILE A 183 -26.42 6.32 14.17
CA ILE A 183 -26.21 5.57 12.91
C ILE A 183 -25.94 4.10 13.19
N TYR A 184 -25.12 3.78 14.19
CA TYR A 184 -24.78 2.39 14.51
C TYR A 184 -26.00 1.60 15.02
N VAL A 185 -26.81 2.20 15.90
CA VAL A 185 -28.07 1.58 16.39
C VAL A 185 -29.01 1.30 15.22
N GLU A 186 -29.23 2.29 14.35
CA GLU A 186 -30.10 2.14 13.19
C GLU A 186 -29.56 1.10 12.19
N TYR A 187 -28.23 1.03 12.01
CA TYR A 187 -27.57 0.03 11.17
C TYR A 187 -27.84 -1.38 11.70
N GLU A 188 -27.57 -1.64 12.99
CA GLU A 188 -27.86 -2.93 13.61
C GLU A 188 -29.35 -3.29 13.50
N GLN A 189 -30.25 -2.32 13.72
CA GLN A 189 -31.68 -2.56 13.66
C GLN A 189 -32.14 -2.92 12.24
N ARG A 190 -31.64 -2.22 11.22
CA ARG A 190 -32.01 -2.53 9.82
C ARG A 190 -31.43 -3.85 9.35
N CYS A 191 -30.21 -4.19 9.72
CA CYS A 191 -29.63 -5.50 9.44
C CYS A 191 -30.48 -6.62 10.06
N ARG A 192 -30.93 -6.44 11.31
CA ARG A 192 -31.82 -7.42 11.98
C ARG A 192 -33.19 -7.54 11.31
N LEU A 193 -33.78 -6.40 10.92
CA LEU A 193 -35.11 -6.42 10.25
C LEU A 193 -35.06 -7.09 8.88
N ALA A 194 -33.93 -6.91 8.17
CA ALA A 194 -33.72 -7.51 6.86
C ALA A 194 -33.17 -8.95 6.92
N ASN A 195 -32.92 -9.49 8.10
CA ASN A 195 -32.24 -10.78 8.30
C ASN A 195 -30.92 -10.87 7.53
N VAL A 196 -30.05 -9.86 7.72
CA VAL A 196 -28.74 -9.79 7.04
C VAL A 196 -27.62 -9.60 8.05
N MET A 197 -26.46 -10.14 7.74
CA MET A 197 -25.20 -9.96 8.47
C MET A 197 -24.14 -9.43 7.53
N ASP A 198 -23.32 -8.45 7.97
CA ASP A 198 -22.10 -8.12 7.27
C ASP A 198 -20.95 -9.09 7.64
N PHE A 199 -19.78 -8.94 7.00
CA PHE A 199 -18.64 -9.83 7.30
C PHE A 199 -18.18 -9.77 8.76
N ASP A 200 -18.23 -8.59 9.40
CA ASP A 200 -17.87 -8.44 10.81
C ASP A 200 -18.91 -9.08 11.72
N ASP A 201 -20.18 -9.04 11.34
CA ASP A 201 -21.28 -9.69 12.07
C ASP A 201 -21.12 -11.21 12.15
N LEU A 202 -20.61 -11.84 11.08
CA LEU A 202 -20.38 -13.30 11.09
C LEU A 202 -19.47 -13.72 12.25
N LEU A 203 -18.43 -12.94 12.51
CA LEU A 203 -17.53 -13.22 13.63
C LEU A 203 -18.10 -12.70 14.95
N TYR A 204 -18.68 -11.50 14.97
CA TYR A 204 -19.24 -10.91 16.18
C TYR A 204 -20.39 -11.75 16.77
N TYR A 205 -21.33 -12.18 15.95
CA TYR A 205 -22.44 -13.03 16.41
C TYR A 205 -22.00 -14.44 16.73
N THR A 206 -20.98 -14.99 16.09
CA THR A 206 -20.33 -16.24 16.53
C THR A 206 -19.73 -16.09 17.93
N TYR A 207 -19.06 -14.97 18.21
CA TYR A 207 -18.57 -14.66 19.55
C TYR A 207 -19.72 -14.57 20.57
N VAL A 208 -20.80 -13.84 20.27
CA VAL A 208 -21.97 -13.71 21.15
C VAL A 208 -22.60 -15.09 21.41
N LEU A 209 -22.76 -15.90 20.37
CA LEU A 209 -23.31 -17.26 20.45
C LEU A 209 -22.47 -18.15 21.35
N PHE A 210 -21.15 -18.12 21.23
CA PHE A 210 -20.24 -18.98 22.01
C PHE A 210 -20.01 -18.46 23.44
N ALA A 211 -20.09 -17.15 23.66
CA ALA A 211 -19.99 -16.56 24.99
C ALA A 211 -21.21 -16.83 25.88
N ASN A 212 -22.36 -17.08 25.28
CA ASN A 212 -23.57 -17.46 26.02
C ASN A 212 -23.56 -18.98 26.33
N LYS A 213 -23.23 -19.32 27.58
CA LYS A 213 -23.14 -20.70 28.04
C LYS A 213 -24.52 -21.42 28.13
N GLU A 214 -25.60 -20.67 28.27
CA GLU A 214 -26.95 -21.23 28.44
C GLU A 214 -27.50 -21.91 27.18
N ASN A 215 -27.07 -21.45 26.00
CA ASN A 215 -27.50 -22.00 24.72
C ASN A 215 -26.83 -23.34 24.36
N GLY A 216 -25.77 -23.75 25.07
CA GLY A 216 -25.04 -25.01 24.87
C GLY A 216 -24.29 -25.15 23.55
N VAL A 217 -24.23 -24.09 22.70
CA VAL A 217 -23.66 -24.21 21.37
C VAL A 217 -22.14 -24.33 21.41
N CYS A 218 -21.46 -23.52 22.26
CA CYS A 218 -20.02 -23.61 22.41
C CYS A 218 -19.60 -25.01 22.88
N GLN A 219 -20.27 -25.58 23.87
CA GLN A 219 -20.01 -26.93 24.40
C GLN A 219 -20.22 -28.00 23.34
N LYS A 220 -21.28 -27.88 22.51
CA LYS A 220 -21.54 -28.80 21.39
C LYS A 220 -20.33 -28.84 20.42
N TYR A 221 -19.86 -27.68 19.97
CA TYR A 221 -18.74 -27.60 19.01
C TYR A 221 -17.39 -27.93 19.67
N ALA A 222 -17.18 -27.52 20.92
CA ALA A 222 -15.98 -27.86 21.67
C ALA A 222 -15.85 -29.39 21.91
N SER A 223 -16.97 -30.09 22.06
CA SER A 223 -17.00 -31.55 22.17
C SER A 223 -16.81 -32.24 20.81
N LEU A 224 -17.29 -31.63 19.73
CA LEU A 224 -17.09 -32.11 18.35
C LEU A 224 -15.64 -31.97 17.92
N PHE A 225 -15.03 -30.81 18.15
CA PHE A 225 -13.67 -30.54 17.72
C PHE A 225 -12.65 -31.20 18.65
N LYS A 226 -11.95 -32.19 18.11
CA LYS A 226 -10.88 -32.89 18.83
C LYS A 226 -9.54 -32.17 18.71
N TYR A 227 -9.37 -31.36 17.66
CA TYR A 227 -8.17 -30.58 17.40
C TYR A 227 -8.49 -29.28 16.65
N ILE A 228 -7.83 -28.18 17.04
CA ILE A 228 -7.89 -26.89 16.35
C ILE A 228 -6.53 -26.67 15.67
N LEU A 229 -6.55 -26.31 14.38
CA LEU A 229 -5.38 -25.99 13.57
C LEU A 229 -5.58 -24.63 12.94
N VAL A 230 -4.65 -23.70 13.15
CA VAL A 230 -4.74 -22.33 12.65
C VAL A 230 -3.48 -21.96 11.90
N ASP A 231 -3.62 -21.59 10.63
CA ASP A 231 -2.54 -21.08 9.79
C ASP A 231 -2.47 -19.54 9.88
N GLU A 232 -1.28 -18.98 9.62
CA GLU A 232 -1.00 -17.53 9.63
C GLU A 232 -1.55 -16.84 10.90
N TYR A 233 -1.32 -17.45 12.08
CA TYR A 233 -1.90 -17.01 13.35
C TYR A 233 -1.54 -15.57 13.73
N GLN A 234 -0.41 -15.03 13.26
CA GLN A 234 0.02 -13.64 13.49
C GLN A 234 -0.90 -12.60 12.85
N ASP A 235 -1.74 -13.01 11.89
CA ASP A 235 -2.69 -12.11 11.22
C ASP A 235 -4.08 -12.10 11.87
N THR A 236 -4.26 -12.85 12.96
CA THR A 236 -5.53 -12.90 13.68
C THR A 236 -5.83 -11.60 14.41
N ASN A 237 -7.11 -11.18 14.37
CA ASN A 237 -7.59 -10.06 15.16
C ASN A 237 -8.07 -10.49 16.56
N ARG A 238 -8.40 -9.52 17.40
CA ARG A 238 -8.87 -9.76 18.78
C ARG A 238 -10.13 -10.61 18.85
N LEU A 239 -11.07 -10.41 17.92
CA LEU A 239 -12.34 -11.13 17.88
C LEU A 239 -12.12 -12.60 17.49
N GLN A 240 -11.33 -12.88 16.47
CA GLN A 240 -10.95 -14.24 16.04
C GLN A 240 -10.27 -15.02 17.17
N LYS A 241 -9.29 -14.38 17.82
CA LYS A 241 -8.61 -14.96 18.99
C LYS A 241 -9.61 -15.29 20.10
N LYS A 242 -10.56 -14.37 20.39
CA LYS A 242 -11.52 -14.59 21.47
C LYS A 242 -12.46 -15.77 21.18
N ILE A 243 -12.90 -15.92 19.93
CA ILE A 243 -13.69 -17.08 19.50
C ILE A 243 -12.90 -18.39 19.72
N LEU A 244 -11.65 -18.43 19.29
CA LEU A 244 -10.78 -19.61 19.51
C LEU A 244 -10.62 -19.92 20.99
N SER A 245 -10.40 -18.91 21.83
CA SER A 245 -10.26 -19.07 23.28
C SER A 245 -11.52 -19.68 23.91
N LEU A 246 -12.72 -19.23 23.51
CA LEU A 246 -13.98 -19.77 24.02
C LEU A 246 -14.16 -21.25 23.68
N ILE A 247 -13.88 -21.64 22.42
CA ILE A 247 -13.93 -23.05 22.02
C ILE A 247 -12.91 -23.86 22.82
N TYR A 248 -11.65 -23.37 22.88
CA TYR A 248 -10.57 -24.04 23.56
C TYR A 248 -10.82 -24.24 25.05
N GLU A 249 -11.39 -23.25 25.74
CA GLU A 249 -11.75 -23.32 27.16
C GLU A 249 -12.77 -24.43 27.45
N GLU A 250 -13.69 -24.74 26.56
CA GLU A 250 -14.70 -25.78 26.71
C GLU A 250 -14.24 -27.16 26.15
N MET A 251 -13.13 -27.25 25.40
CA MET A 251 -12.66 -28.53 24.86
C MET A 251 -12.24 -29.51 25.97
N PRO A 252 -12.68 -30.78 25.90
CA PRO A 252 -12.26 -31.82 26.85
C PRO A 252 -10.76 -32.08 26.81
N LYS A 253 -10.20 -32.17 25.60
CA LYS A 253 -8.76 -32.26 25.37
C LYS A 253 -8.27 -30.93 24.83
N LYS A 254 -7.37 -30.29 25.55
CA LYS A 254 -6.83 -28.95 25.22
C LYS A 254 -5.82 -29.07 24.07
N ARG A 255 -6.30 -29.23 22.83
CA ARG A 255 -5.46 -29.50 21.64
C ARG A 255 -5.65 -28.39 20.61
N ILE A 256 -4.66 -27.54 20.45
CA ILE A 256 -4.57 -26.49 19.44
C ILE A 256 -3.16 -26.42 18.89
N CYS A 257 -3.02 -26.25 17.59
CA CYS A 257 -1.76 -25.93 16.93
C CYS A 257 -1.93 -24.65 16.12
N ALA A 258 -1.24 -23.61 16.52
CA ALA A 258 -1.09 -22.39 15.73
C ALA A 258 0.24 -22.43 14.98
N VAL A 259 0.18 -22.06 13.69
CA VAL A 259 1.37 -21.91 12.83
C VAL A 259 1.43 -20.47 12.36
N GLY A 260 2.60 -19.86 12.41
CA GLY A 260 2.76 -18.48 11.98
C GLY A 260 4.19 -17.97 12.01
N ASP A 261 4.34 -16.72 11.66
CA ASP A 261 5.60 -15.98 11.70
C ASP A 261 5.33 -14.54 12.14
N ASP A 262 5.74 -14.20 13.34
CA ASP A 262 5.59 -12.85 13.89
C ASP A 262 6.29 -11.78 13.04
N ALA A 263 7.40 -12.15 12.36
CA ALA A 263 8.10 -11.29 11.41
C ALA A 263 7.31 -11.04 10.11
N GLN A 264 6.22 -11.76 9.85
CA GLN A 264 5.33 -11.57 8.70
C GLN A 264 3.95 -10.99 9.09
N SER A 265 3.80 -10.43 10.29
CA SER A 265 2.59 -9.72 10.71
C SER A 265 2.55 -8.32 10.09
N ILE A 266 1.78 -8.16 9.01
CA ILE A 266 1.72 -6.95 8.18
C ILE A 266 0.27 -6.46 7.90
N TYR A 267 -0.72 -6.94 8.67
CA TYR A 267 -2.13 -6.60 8.48
C TYR A 267 -2.75 -5.86 9.69
N ALA A 268 -1.95 -5.07 10.45
CA ALA A 268 -2.50 -4.31 11.57
C ALA A 268 -3.54 -3.27 11.12
N PHE A 269 -3.40 -2.74 9.89
CA PHE A 269 -4.42 -1.86 9.29
C PHE A 269 -5.79 -2.55 9.07
N ARG A 270 -5.83 -3.91 9.05
CA ARG A 270 -7.04 -4.75 9.06
C ARG A 270 -7.40 -5.29 10.43
N GLY A 271 -6.77 -4.79 11.48
CA GLY A 271 -7.03 -5.18 12.86
C GLY A 271 -6.25 -6.40 13.36
N ALA A 272 -5.27 -6.90 12.60
CA ALA A 272 -4.37 -7.95 13.10
C ALA A 272 -3.57 -7.48 14.32
N GLU A 273 -3.38 -8.35 15.29
CA GLU A 273 -2.65 -8.06 16.53
C GLU A 273 -1.48 -9.03 16.69
N VAL A 274 -0.26 -8.58 16.46
CA VAL A 274 0.96 -9.38 16.62
C VAL A 274 1.08 -9.99 18.02
N ASN A 275 0.57 -9.30 19.05
CA ASN A 275 0.55 -9.81 20.43
C ASN A 275 -0.21 -11.13 20.57
N ASN A 276 -1.11 -11.47 19.65
CA ASN A 276 -1.81 -12.75 19.69
C ASN A 276 -0.84 -13.93 19.55
N ILE A 277 0.13 -13.85 18.64
CA ILE A 277 1.12 -14.89 18.47
C ILE A 277 2.22 -14.82 19.53
N LEU A 278 2.65 -13.61 19.94
CA LEU A 278 3.67 -13.43 20.96
C LEU A 278 3.25 -14.00 22.32
N ASN A 279 1.97 -13.85 22.69
CA ASN A 279 1.44 -14.30 23.98
C ASN A 279 0.80 -15.70 23.93
N PHE A 280 0.79 -16.36 22.77
CA PHE A 280 0.09 -17.63 22.56
C PHE A 280 0.46 -18.68 23.61
N CYS A 281 1.76 -18.87 23.86
CA CYS A 281 2.24 -19.91 24.79
C CYS A 281 1.84 -19.66 26.24
N ASP A 282 1.63 -18.42 26.64
CA ASP A 282 1.20 -18.06 27.99
C ASP A 282 -0.32 -18.17 28.17
N GLU A 283 -1.07 -17.99 27.10
CA GLU A 283 -2.53 -17.99 27.12
C GLU A 283 -3.14 -19.39 26.96
N PHE A 284 -2.58 -20.19 26.02
CA PHE A 284 -3.07 -21.55 25.79
C PHE A 284 -2.30 -22.55 26.64
N LYS A 285 -2.98 -23.14 27.64
CA LYS A 285 -2.39 -24.10 28.57
C LYS A 285 -3.12 -25.45 28.46
N ASN A 286 -2.38 -26.54 28.60
CA ASN A 286 -2.96 -27.87 28.65
C ASN A 286 -3.82 -28.09 29.94
N THR A 287 -4.45 -29.25 30.07
CA THR A 287 -5.27 -29.61 31.24
C THR A 287 -4.50 -29.58 32.56
N ASN A 288 -3.19 -29.70 32.54
CA ASN A 288 -2.30 -29.65 33.70
C ASN A 288 -1.75 -28.23 33.97
N GLY A 289 -2.24 -27.20 33.26
CA GLY A 289 -1.75 -25.83 33.42
C GLY A 289 -0.38 -25.55 32.77
N GLN A 290 0.21 -26.47 32.02
CA GLN A 290 1.47 -26.26 31.33
C GLN A 290 1.24 -25.40 30.06
N LYS A 291 2.16 -24.47 29.81
CA LYS A 291 2.15 -23.60 28.62
C LYS A 291 2.20 -24.41 27.33
N ALA A 292 1.73 -23.79 26.24
CA ALA A 292 1.86 -24.38 24.92
C ALA A 292 3.34 -24.63 24.56
N LYS A 293 3.57 -25.74 23.88
CA LYS A 293 4.92 -26.10 23.42
C LYS A 293 5.30 -25.30 22.18
N LEU A 294 6.46 -24.65 22.24
CA LEU A 294 7.00 -23.88 21.14
C LEU A 294 7.90 -24.76 20.27
N PHE A 295 7.66 -24.73 18.96
CA PHE A 295 8.52 -25.31 17.92
C PHE A 295 9.01 -24.21 17.01
N LYS A 296 10.29 -24.23 16.63
CA LYS A 296 10.89 -23.28 15.71
C LYS A 296 11.31 -24.00 14.43
N LEU A 297 10.84 -23.50 13.27
CA LEU A 297 11.26 -23.96 11.97
C LEU A 297 12.19 -22.91 11.37
N GLU A 298 13.49 -23.13 11.50
CA GLU A 298 14.51 -22.12 11.16
C GLU A 298 15.18 -22.41 9.81
N GLN A 299 15.03 -23.62 9.23
CA GLN A 299 15.58 -23.94 7.92
C GLN A 299 14.69 -23.39 6.79
N ASN A 300 15.23 -22.45 6.02
CA ASN A 300 14.63 -21.92 4.79
C ASN A 300 14.99 -22.83 3.59
N TYR A 301 13.99 -23.15 2.76
CA TYR A 301 14.13 -23.97 1.55
C TYR A 301 13.91 -23.17 0.26
N ARG A 302 13.59 -21.88 0.35
CA ARG A 302 13.26 -21.01 -0.77
C ARG A 302 14.46 -20.25 -1.31
N SER A 303 15.09 -19.47 -0.45
CA SER A 303 16.02 -18.41 -0.82
C SER A 303 17.49 -18.84 -0.68
N THR A 304 18.38 -18.15 -1.37
CA THR A 304 19.82 -18.26 -1.16
C THR A 304 20.21 -17.81 0.25
N GLN A 305 21.41 -18.20 0.71
CA GLN A 305 21.89 -17.87 2.06
C GLN A 305 21.99 -16.36 2.25
N THR A 306 22.52 -15.62 1.28
CA THR A 306 22.68 -14.17 1.35
C THR A 306 21.36 -13.43 1.55
N ILE A 307 20.29 -13.82 0.84
CA ILE A 307 18.95 -13.24 1.01
C ILE A 307 18.43 -13.48 2.42
N VAL A 308 18.60 -14.70 2.94
CA VAL A 308 18.14 -15.06 4.30
C VAL A 308 18.91 -14.29 5.36
N GLU A 309 20.22 -14.19 5.26
CA GLU A 309 21.06 -13.43 6.19
C GLU A 309 20.70 -11.93 6.19
N ALA A 310 20.49 -11.35 5.01
CA ALA A 310 20.06 -9.96 4.90
C ALA A 310 18.68 -9.70 5.52
N ALA A 311 17.73 -10.60 5.29
CA ALA A 311 16.41 -10.52 5.92
C ALA A 311 16.51 -10.65 7.45
N ASN A 312 17.37 -11.53 7.96
CA ASN A 312 17.62 -11.65 9.41
C ASN A 312 18.23 -10.37 9.99
N SER A 313 19.26 -9.78 9.33
CA SER A 313 19.89 -8.56 9.82
C SER A 313 18.88 -7.42 9.96
N LEU A 314 18.01 -7.25 8.96
CA LEU A 314 16.93 -6.26 8.99
C LEU A 314 15.96 -6.50 10.14
N ILE A 315 15.42 -7.71 10.27
CA ILE A 315 14.34 -7.97 11.24
C ILE A 315 14.82 -7.98 12.69
N HIS A 316 16.11 -8.20 12.93
CA HIS A 316 16.71 -8.14 14.28
C HIS A 316 16.56 -6.77 14.94
N HIS A 317 16.32 -5.70 14.19
CA HIS A 317 16.06 -4.36 14.73
C HIS A 317 14.66 -4.23 15.38
N ASN A 318 13.75 -5.19 15.17
CA ASN A 318 12.48 -5.23 15.88
C ASN A 318 12.68 -5.74 17.30
N ARG A 319 12.07 -5.07 18.28
CA ARG A 319 12.15 -5.46 19.69
C ARG A 319 11.11 -6.50 20.07
N ASN A 320 9.89 -6.35 19.54
CA ASN A 320 8.76 -7.23 19.84
C ASN A 320 8.72 -8.39 18.86
N GLN A 321 9.48 -9.46 19.14
CA GLN A 321 9.55 -10.65 18.29
C GLN A 321 9.93 -11.90 19.08
N ILE A 322 9.60 -13.07 18.52
CA ILE A 322 10.08 -14.36 19.01
C ILE A 322 11.44 -14.64 18.38
N GLN A 323 12.48 -14.71 19.22
CA GLN A 323 13.86 -14.94 18.77
C GLN A 323 13.96 -16.24 17.95
N LYS A 324 14.46 -16.11 16.72
CA LYS A 324 14.71 -17.20 15.77
C LYS A 324 15.84 -16.81 14.83
N GLU A 325 16.61 -17.78 14.39
CA GLU A 325 17.66 -17.62 13.38
C GLU A 325 17.32 -18.48 12.16
N VAL A 326 16.79 -17.84 11.14
CA VAL A 326 16.48 -18.51 9.88
C VAL A 326 17.78 -18.72 9.11
N PHE A 327 18.04 -19.92 8.64
CA PHE A 327 19.21 -20.26 7.84
C PHE A 327 18.82 -21.03 6.57
N SER A 328 19.61 -20.90 5.51
CA SER A 328 19.42 -21.66 4.28
C SER A 328 20.59 -22.63 4.05
N LYS A 329 20.28 -23.81 3.50
CA LYS A 329 21.28 -24.78 2.98
C LYS A 329 21.43 -24.69 1.46
N ASN A 330 20.68 -23.79 0.81
CA ASN A 330 20.83 -23.51 -0.62
C ASN A 330 22.17 -22.81 -0.87
N ASP A 331 22.49 -22.56 -2.13
CA ASP A 331 23.71 -21.87 -2.52
C ASP A 331 23.84 -20.50 -1.82
N ARG A 332 25.07 -20.00 -1.72
CA ARG A 332 25.35 -18.68 -1.14
C ARG A 332 24.55 -17.60 -1.86
N GLY A 333 24.52 -17.66 -3.20
CA GLY A 333 23.87 -16.70 -4.06
C GLY A 333 24.64 -15.35 -4.17
N GLU A 334 24.11 -14.47 -4.99
CA GLU A 334 24.63 -13.10 -5.14
C GLU A 334 24.25 -12.24 -3.94
N LYS A 335 24.99 -11.15 -3.73
CA LYS A 335 24.63 -10.11 -2.77
C LYS A 335 23.35 -9.40 -3.22
N ILE A 336 22.61 -8.82 -2.27
CA ILE A 336 21.49 -7.94 -2.57
C ILE A 336 22.03 -6.73 -3.32
N GLN A 337 21.50 -6.47 -4.51
CA GLN A 337 21.94 -5.33 -5.32
C GLN A 337 21.17 -4.08 -4.90
N TYR A 338 21.86 -3.04 -4.49
CA TYR A 338 21.26 -1.74 -4.25
C TYR A 338 21.59 -0.80 -5.42
N LYS A 339 20.57 -0.27 -6.09
CA LYS A 339 20.69 0.57 -7.29
C LYS A 339 19.93 1.88 -7.09
N PRO A 340 20.57 2.90 -6.56
CA PRO A 340 19.98 4.23 -6.44
C PRO A 340 19.77 4.83 -7.83
N ALA A 341 18.61 5.48 -8.02
CA ALA A 341 18.25 6.24 -9.21
C ALA A 341 18.16 7.72 -8.87
N TYR A 342 18.36 8.57 -9.87
CA TYR A 342 18.16 10.00 -9.69
C TYR A 342 16.67 10.37 -9.68
N SER A 343 15.85 9.71 -10.49
CA SER A 343 14.42 9.97 -10.59
C SER A 343 13.61 8.65 -10.70
N ASP A 344 12.29 8.74 -10.49
CA ASP A 344 11.35 7.62 -10.66
C ASP A 344 11.39 7.02 -12.07
N LYS A 345 11.64 7.83 -13.09
CA LYS A 345 11.81 7.36 -14.47
C LYS A 345 13.10 6.58 -14.68
N GLU A 346 14.19 7.07 -14.11
CA GLU A 346 15.46 6.35 -14.15
C GLU A 346 15.36 5.04 -13.35
N GLU A 347 14.68 5.05 -12.22
CA GLU A 347 14.40 3.84 -11.44
C GLU A 347 13.68 2.78 -12.30
N ALA A 348 12.61 3.16 -12.99
CA ALA A 348 11.88 2.27 -13.89
C ALA A 348 12.76 1.75 -15.05
N LEU A 349 13.62 2.60 -15.62
CA LEU A 349 14.56 2.22 -16.66
C LEU A 349 15.62 1.24 -16.15
N ILE A 350 16.18 1.46 -14.95
CA ILE A 350 17.13 0.56 -14.30
C ILE A 350 16.49 -0.82 -14.09
N VAL A 351 15.26 -0.86 -13.58
CA VAL A 351 14.51 -2.10 -13.36
C VAL A 351 14.29 -2.84 -14.70
N ALA A 352 13.80 -2.15 -15.74
CA ALA A 352 13.55 -2.73 -17.05
C ALA A 352 14.82 -3.34 -17.67
N LYS A 353 15.94 -2.63 -17.62
CA LYS A 353 17.24 -3.12 -18.10
C LYS A 353 17.74 -4.35 -17.33
N ASN A 354 17.57 -4.34 -16.00
CA ASN A 354 17.97 -5.48 -15.18
C ASN A 354 17.09 -6.72 -15.45
N ILE A 355 15.77 -6.55 -15.66
CA ILE A 355 14.89 -7.64 -16.08
C ILE A 355 15.40 -8.26 -17.37
N GLN A 356 15.70 -7.46 -18.39
CA GLN A 356 16.20 -7.96 -19.68
C GLN A 356 17.60 -8.62 -19.56
N ARG A 357 18.46 -8.10 -18.67
CA ARG A 357 19.79 -8.67 -18.40
C ARG A 357 19.66 -10.04 -17.72
N ILE A 358 18.93 -10.12 -16.59
CA ILE A 358 18.77 -11.34 -15.80
C ILE A 358 18.01 -12.39 -16.61
N LYS A 359 16.95 -12.00 -17.35
CA LYS A 359 16.23 -12.90 -18.24
C LYS A 359 17.15 -13.61 -19.23
N ARG A 360 18.12 -12.89 -19.81
CA ARG A 360 19.11 -13.47 -20.74
C ARG A 360 20.18 -14.31 -20.03
N GLN A 361 20.58 -13.89 -18.83
CA GLN A 361 21.61 -14.56 -18.04
C GLN A 361 21.10 -15.90 -17.50
N ASP A 362 19.88 -15.95 -16.98
CA ASP A 362 19.27 -17.14 -16.34
C ASP A 362 18.42 -17.96 -17.29
N ASP A 363 18.26 -17.54 -18.56
CA ASP A 363 17.38 -18.15 -19.57
C ASP A 363 15.96 -18.42 -19.04
N CYS A 364 15.34 -17.43 -18.42
CA CYS A 364 14.07 -17.56 -17.72
C CYS A 364 12.92 -16.76 -18.36
N GLY A 365 11.67 -17.08 -18.00
CA GLY A 365 10.47 -16.35 -18.43
C GLY A 365 10.24 -15.07 -17.65
N TYR A 366 9.38 -14.19 -18.18
CA TYR A 366 8.98 -12.95 -17.48
C TYR A 366 8.14 -13.19 -16.22
N ASP A 367 7.53 -14.36 -16.08
CA ASP A 367 6.77 -14.78 -14.89
C ASP A 367 7.63 -14.98 -13.64
N GLN A 368 8.95 -15.10 -13.83
CA GLN A 368 9.93 -15.23 -12.75
C GLN A 368 10.27 -13.92 -12.06
N PHE A 369 9.75 -12.79 -12.54
CA PHE A 369 10.06 -11.44 -12.04
C PHE A 369 8.88 -10.81 -11.33
N ALA A 370 9.14 -10.18 -10.18
CA ALA A 370 8.18 -9.35 -9.47
C ALA A 370 8.74 -7.97 -9.14
N ILE A 371 7.91 -6.95 -9.31
CA ILE A 371 8.15 -5.57 -8.87
C ILE A 371 7.26 -5.29 -7.68
N LEU A 372 7.87 -5.08 -6.53
CA LEU A 372 7.17 -4.87 -5.26
C LEU A 372 7.30 -3.41 -4.84
N TYR A 373 6.16 -2.74 -4.69
CA TYR A 373 6.08 -1.34 -4.28
C TYR A 373 5.21 -1.16 -3.04
N ARG A 374 5.38 -0.04 -2.34
CA ARG A 374 4.63 0.26 -1.11
C ARG A 374 3.19 0.67 -1.41
N THR A 375 2.99 1.49 -2.43
CA THR A 375 1.66 1.99 -2.84
C THR A 375 1.41 1.75 -4.32
N ASN A 376 0.13 1.60 -4.68
CA ASN A 376 -0.27 1.34 -6.06
C ASN A 376 0.08 2.51 -7.02
N ALA A 377 0.18 3.74 -6.51
CA ALA A 377 0.54 4.91 -7.33
C ALA A 377 1.90 4.73 -8.01
N GLN A 378 2.84 4.08 -7.35
CA GLN A 378 4.19 3.84 -7.87
C GLN A 378 4.24 2.98 -9.15
N SER A 379 3.16 2.25 -9.50
CA SER A 379 3.15 1.39 -10.69
C SER A 379 3.29 2.15 -12.00
N ARG A 380 2.84 3.41 -12.07
CA ARG A 380 2.74 4.19 -13.31
C ARG A 380 4.06 4.30 -14.09
N SER A 381 5.13 4.71 -13.44
CA SER A 381 6.44 4.87 -14.09
C SER A 381 6.97 3.54 -14.65
N PHE A 382 6.72 2.43 -13.96
CA PHE A 382 7.08 1.09 -14.43
C PHE A 382 6.20 0.63 -15.60
N GLU A 383 4.88 0.85 -15.51
CA GLU A 383 3.95 0.55 -16.59
C GLU A 383 4.32 1.29 -17.89
N GLU A 384 4.58 2.60 -17.81
CA GLU A 384 5.02 3.41 -18.93
C GLU A 384 6.32 2.92 -19.54
N GLU A 385 7.32 2.60 -18.70
CA GLU A 385 8.64 2.16 -19.19
C GLU A 385 8.58 0.75 -19.78
N PHE A 386 7.84 -0.19 -19.16
CA PHE A 386 7.71 -1.55 -19.67
C PHE A 386 7.03 -1.59 -21.03
N ARG A 387 6.01 -0.73 -21.27
CA ARG A 387 5.38 -0.59 -22.58
C ARG A 387 6.34 -0.08 -23.63
N LYS A 388 7.15 0.96 -23.31
CA LYS A 388 8.18 1.49 -24.24
C LYS A 388 9.18 0.42 -24.66
N GLN A 389 9.52 -0.49 -23.74
CA GLN A 389 10.49 -1.55 -23.98
C GLN A 389 9.88 -2.88 -24.44
N GLY A 390 8.55 -2.96 -24.60
CA GLY A 390 7.85 -4.19 -24.99
C GLY A 390 7.97 -5.31 -23.96
N ILE A 391 8.10 -4.98 -22.66
CA ILE A 391 8.13 -5.96 -21.58
C ILE A 391 6.69 -6.28 -21.18
N PRO A 392 6.22 -7.53 -21.32
CA PRO A 392 4.87 -7.90 -20.91
C PRO A 392 4.75 -7.92 -19.39
N TYR A 393 3.71 -7.30 -18.86
CA TYR A 393 3.46 -7.23 -17.42
C TYR A 393 2.00 -7.45 -17.07
N ARG A 394 1.73 -7.73 -15.80
CA ARG A 394 0.39 -7.74 -15.20
C ARG A 394 0.41 -7.07 -13.84
N ILE A 395 -0.67 -6.37 -13.50
CA ILE A 395 -0.87 -5.82 -12.16
C ILE A 395 -1.65 -6.84 -11.34
N TYR A 396 -1.04 -7.29 -10.24
CA TYR A 396 -1.62 -8.30 -9.38
C TYR A 396 -2.45 -7.65 -8.28
N GLY A 397 -3.75 -7.97 -8.25
CA GLY A 397 -4.67 -7.46 -7.23
C GLY A 397 -5.12 -6.00 -7.42
N GLY A 398 -4.96 -5.43 -8.61
CA GLY A 398 -5.35 -4.06 -8.92
C GLY A 398 -5.66 -3.84 -10.40
N LEU A 399 -6.17 -2.65 -10.69
CA LEU A 399 -6.34 -2.14 -12.05
C LEU A 399 -5.06 -1.41 -12.48
N SER A 400 -4.76 -1.43 -13.77
CA SER A 400 -3.76 -0.54 -14.37
C SER A 400 -4.01 0.91 -13.95
N PHE A 401 -2.97 1.70 -13.85
CA PHE A 401 -3.06 3.08 -13.36
C PHE A 401 -4.13 3.89 -14.10
N TYR A 402 -4.12 3.82 -15.42
CA TYR A 402 -5.09 4.55 -16.27
C TYR A 402 -6.49 3.95 -16.29
N GLN A 403 -6.68 2.75 -15.75
CA GLN A 403 -8.00 2.10 -15.63
C GLN A 403 -8.67 2.39 -14.28
N ARG A 404 -7.99 3.03 -13.33
CA ARG A 404 -8.56 3.41 -12.03
C ARG A 404 -9.68 4.41 -12.21
N LYS A 405 -10.72 4.28 -11.37
CA LYS A 405 -11.95 5.06 -11.50
C LYS A 405 -11.70 6.56 -11.52
N GLU A 406 -10.96 7.09 -10.55
CA GLU A 406 -10.64 8.50 -10.39
C GLU A 406 -9.84 9.05 -11.58
N ILE A 407 -8.94 8.25 -12.12
CA ILE A 407 -8.13 8.62 -13.30
C ILE A 407 -9.01 8.62 -14.56
N LYS A 408 -9.86 7.60 -14.74
CA LYS A 408 -10.85 7.58 -15.83
C LYS A 408 -11.84 8.74 -15.78
N ASP A 409 -12.22 9.17 -14.56
CA ASP A 409 -13.11 10.31 -14.37
C ASP A 409 -12.43 11.60 -14.84
N ILE A 410 -11.15 11.81 -14.53
CA ILE A 410 -10.36 12.96 -14.98
C ILE A 410 -10.14 12.91 -16.51
N ILE A 411 -9.75 11.75 -17.03
CA ILE A 411 -9.55 11.56 -18.48
C ILE A 411 -10.85 11.83 -19.25
N ALA A 412 -12.02 11.49 -18.69
CA ALA A 412 -13.29 11.80 -19.32
C ALA A 412 -13.54 13.32 -19.42
N TYR A 413 -13.10 14.12 -18.45
CA TYR A 413 -13.08 15.58 -18.61
C TYR A 413 -12.16 16.02 -19.73
N PHE A 414 -10.97 15.47 -19.81
CA PHE A 414 -9.98 15.77 -20.85
C PHE A 414 -10.52 15.43 -22.23
N ARG A 415 -11.16 14.25 -22.36
CA ARG A 415 -11.79 13.80 -23.62
C ARG A 415 -12.91 14.74 -24.04
N LEU A 416 -13.78 15.15 -23.10
CA LEU A 416 -14.88 16.07 -23.43
C LEU A 416 -14.39 17.47 -23.79
N VAL A 417 -13.29 17.95 -23.20
CA VAL A 417 -12.65 19.22 -23.58
C VAL A 417 -12.01 19.12 -24.98
N ALA A 418 -11.34 18.02 -25.29
CA ALA A 418 -10.75 17.79 -26.62
C ALA A 418 -11.82 17.51 -27.71
N ASN A 419 -12.90 16.81 -27.35
CA ASN A 419 -14.01 16.48 -28.22
C ASN A 419 -15.33 16.59 -27.46
N PRO A 420 -16.07 17.72 -27.59
CA PRO A 420 -17.34 17.94 -26.92
C PRO A 420 -18.45 16.95 -27.32
N ASP A 421 -18.32 16.28 -28.45
CA ASP A 421 -19.30 15.32 -28.96
C ASP A 421 -19.09 13.89 -28.42
N ASP A 422 -18.10 13.69 -27.54
CA ASP A 422 -17.87 12.40 -26.89
C ASP A 422 -18.96 12.09 -25.85
N GLU A 423 -19.96 11.31 -26.27
CA GLU A 423 -21.12 10.96 -25.43
C GLU A 423 -20.76 10.17 -24.18
N GLU A 424 -19.80 9.26 -24.26
CA GLU A 424 -19.42 8.42 -23.11
C GLU A 424 -18.67 9.24 -22.06
N ALA A 425 -17.78 10.13 -22.50
CA ALA A 425 -17.15 11.10 -21.61
C ALA A 425 -18.20 12.03 -20.97
N PHE A 426 -19.14 12.53 -21.75
CA PHE A 426 -20.24 13.35 -21.28
C PHE A 426 -21.09 12.65 -20.22
N LYS A 427 -21.59 11.43 -20.48
CA LYS A 427 -22.38 10.63 -19.53
C LYS A 427 -21.65 10.41 -18.22
N ARG A 428 -20.34 10.19 -18.31
CA ARG A 428 -19.51 9.89 -17.14
C ARG A 428 -19.36 11.10 -16.20
N ILE A 429 -19.18 12.29 -16.73
CA ILE A 429 -18.79 13.47 -15.94
C ILE A 429 -19.91 14.49 -15.68
N ILE A 430 -21.02 14.46 -16.40
CA ILE A 430 -22.08 15.48 -16.26
C ILE A 430 -22.56 15.64 -14.80
N ASN A 431 -22.59 14.56 -14.03
CA ASN A 431 -22.97 14.58 -12.63
C ASN A 431 -21.82 14.16 -11.67
N TYR A 432 -20.59 14.19 -12.12
CA TYR A 432 -19.42 13.95 -11.29
C TYR A 432 -18.40 15.09 -11.41
N PRO A 433 -18.02 15.75 -10.29
CA PRO A 433 -18.64 15.70 -8.96
C PRO A 433 -20.12 16.09 -8.94
N ALA A 434 -20.85 15.69 -7.89
CA ALA A 434 -22.31 15.78 -7.86
C ALA A 434 -22.85 17.18 -8.15
N ARG A 435 -23.59 17.34 -9.27
CA ARG A 435 -24.23 18.58 -9.70
C ARG A 435 -25.75 18.53 -9.58
N GLY A 436 -26.31 17.38 -9.15
CA GLY A 436 -27.75 17.19 -9.05
C GLY A 436 -28.43 17.04 -10.44
N ILE A 437 -27.69 16.49 -11.42
CA ILE A 437 -28.19 16.09 -12.73
C ILE A 437 -28.34 14.57 -12.69
N GLY A 438 -29.58 14.07 -12.52
CA GLY A 438 -29.84 12.65 -12.35
C GLY A 438 -29.86 11.87 -13.67
N ALA A 439 -29.83 10.51 -13.57
CA ALA A 439 -29.88 9.60 -14.71
C ALA A 439 -31.07 9.86 -15.64
N THR A 440 -32.23 10.18 -15.08
CA THR A 440 -33.45 10.52 -15.87
C THR A 440 -33.27 11.75 -16.75
N THR A 441 -32.47 12.73 -16.32
CA THR A 441 -32.13 13.89 -17.15
C THR A 441 -31.19 13.50 -18.29
N VAL A 442 -30.21 12.65 -18.00
CA VAL A 442 -29.27 12.13 -19.00
C VAL A 442 -30.02 11.31 -20.07
N THR A 443 -30.97 10.46 -19.67
CA THR A 443 -31.82 9.72 -20.62
C THR A 443 -32.61 10.67 -21.51
N LYS A 444 -33.22 11.73 -20.93
CA LYS A 444 -33.95 12.74 -21.76
C LYS A 444 -33.04 13.47 -22.75
N ILE A 445 -31.80 13.77 -22.36
CA ILE A 445 -30.82 14.38 -23.29
C ILE A 445 -30.51 13.39 -24.41
N ALA A 446 -30.27 12.11 -24.10
CA ALA A 446 -29.98 11.08 -25.06
C ALA A 446 -31.14 10.86 -26.06
N ASP A 447 -32.38 10.78 -25.55
CA ASP A 447 -33.57 10.63 -26.38
C ASP A 447 -33.75 11.83 -27.34
N CYS A 448 -33.55 13.06 -26.78
CA CYS A 448 -33.64 14.31 -27.54
C CYS A 448 -32.54 14.39 -28.63
N ALA A 449 -31.32 14.06 -28.30
CA ALA A 449 -30.18 14.03 -29.23
C ALA A 449 -30.42 13.04 -30.37
N HIS A 450 -30.90 11.82 -30.05
CA HIS A 450 -31.21 10.79 -31.04
C HIS A 450 -32.35 11.19 -31.98
N GLN A 451 -33.43 11.80 -31.42
CA GLN A 451 -34.57 12.27 -32.22
C GLN A 451 -34.18 13.38 -33.21
N ASN A 452 -33.27 14.26 -32.84
CA ASN A 452 -32.83 15.41 -33.64
C ASN A 452 -31.56 15.11 -34.45
N GLN A 453 -30.91 13.92 -34.26
CA GLN A 453 -29.65 13.53 -34.89
C GLN A 453 -28.50 14.51 -34.62
N VAL A 454 -28.41 15.00 -33.39
CA VAL A 454 -27.36 15.91 -32.90
C VAL A 454 -26.66 15.35 -31.68
N SER A 455 -25.50 15.91 -31.30
CA SER A 455 -24.77 15.50 -30.13
C SER A 455 -25.42 15.95 -28.80
N PHE A 456 -25.07 15.28 -27.71
CA PHE A 456 -25.51 15.70 -26.35
C PHE A 456 -25.09 17.14 -26.04
N TRP A 457 -23.91 17.52 -26.49
CA TRP A 457 -23.36 18.85 -26.32
C TRP A 457 -24.20 19.90 -27.01
N GLU A 458 -24.67 19.63 -28.22
CA GLU A 458 -25.52 20.52 -28.97
C GLU A 458 -26.90 20.66 -28.33
N VAL A 459 -27.49 19.57 -27.85
CA VAL A 459 -28.78 19.57 -27.13
C VAL A 459 -28.74 20.48 -25.90
N ILE A 460 -27.70 20.34 -25.06
CA ILE A 460 -27.57 21.20 -23.85
C ILE A 460 -27.20 22.65 -24.18
N GLY A 461 -26.68 22.87 -25.37
CA GLY A 461 -26.40 24.21 -25.92
C GLY A 461 -27.62 25.00 -26.32
N ASN A 462 -28.69 24.32 -26.78
CA ASN A 462 -29.91 24.94 -27.33
C ASN A 462 -31.14 24.19 -26.80
N VAL A 463 -31.30 24.09 -25.50
CA VAL A 463 -32.35 23.32 -24.79
C VAL A 463 -33.76 23.62 -25.33
N GLU A 464 -34.08 24.91 -25.57
CA GLU A 464 -35.38 25.35 -26.10
C GLU A 464 -35.57 24.95 -27.56
N HIS A 465 -34.53 25.09 -28.36
CA HIS A 465 -34.57 24.77 -29.80
C HIS A 465 -34.89 23.30 -30.07
N TYR A 466 -34.22 22.39 -29.28
CA TYR A 466 -34.42 20.96 -29.43
C TYR A 466 -35.57 20.41 -28.56
N GLY A 467 -36.29 21.27 -27.82
CA GLY A 467 -37.44 20.88 -27.02
C GLY A 467 -37.13 19.93 -25.86
N LEU A 468 -35.95 20.01 -25.26
CA LEU A 468 -35.58 19.18 -24.14
C LEU A 468 -36.46 19.49 -22.89
N ASN A 469 -37.31 18.53 -22.52
CA ASN A 469 -38.28 18.69 -21.44
C ASN A 469 -37.61 18.53 -20.06
N VAL A 470 -37.07 19.64 -19.51
CA VAL A 470 -36.47 19.73 -18.17
C VAL A 470 -36.96 20.97 -17.44
N ASN A 471 -36.96 21.00 -16.11
CA ASN A 471 -37.33 22.20 -15.35
C ASN A 471 -36.23 23.25 -15.40
N LYS A 472 -36.59 24.52 -15.09
CA LYS A 472 -35.63 25.64 -15.11
C LYS A 472 -34.39 25.41 -14.24
N GLY A 473 -34.54 24.79 -13.07
CA GLY A 473 -33.40 24.49 -12.20
C GLY A 473 -32.43 23.49 -12.80
N THR A 474 -32.94 22.51 -13.57
CA THR A 474 -32.10 21.57 -14.32
C THR A 474 -31.46 22.25 -15.53
N GLN A 475 -32.20 23.12 -16.22
CA GLN A 475 -31.66 23.89 -17.34
C GLN A 475 -30.47 24.75 -16.89
N THR A 476 -30.58 25.48 -15.78
CA THR A 476 -29.47 26.28 -15.22
C THR A 476 -28.25 25.38 -14.87
N LYS A 477 -28.47 24.17 -14.35
CA LYS A 477 -27.37 23.24 -14.05
C LYS A 477 -26.67 22.76 -15.34
N LEU A 478 -27.40 22.49 -16.39
CA LEU A 478 -26.85 22.11 -17.70
C LEU A 478 -26.06 23.26 -18.32
N GLU A 479 -26.58 24.47 -18.22
CA GLU A 479 -25.92 25.70 -18.70
C GLU A 479 -24.60 25.96 -17.94
N ASN A 480 -24.62 25.86 -16.60
CA ASN A 480 -23.41 26.00 -15.79
C ASN A 480 -22.36 24.94 -16.13
N PHE A 481 -22.77 23.69 -16.36
CA PHE A 481 -21.88 22.64 -16.80
C PHE A 481 -21.27 22.95 -18.18
N ARG A 482 -22.10 23.42 -19.12
CA ARG A 482 -21.65 23.82 -20.45
C ARG A 482 -20.65 24.97 -20.39
N LEU A 483 -20.95 26.02 -19.63
CA LEU A 483 -20.04 27.16 -19.44
C LEU A 483 -18.68 26.72 -18.86
N LEU A 484 -18.69 25.83 -17.88
CA LEU A 484 -17.46 25.28 -17.29
C LEU A 484 -16.61 24.58 -18.35
N ILE A 485 -17.19 23.65 -19.12
CA ILE A 485 -16.45 22.92 -20.14
C ILE A 485 -16.00 23.87 -21.27
N SER A 486 -16.84 24.79 -21.73
CA SER A 486 -16.47 25.79 -22.75
C SER A 486 -15.28 26.63 -22.33
N SER A 487 -15.19 27.03 -21.06
CA SER A 487 -14.03 27.77 -20.54
C SER A 487 -12.72 26.95 -20.60
N PHE A 488 -12.80 25.64 -20.50
CA PHE A 488 -11.64 24.76 -20.64
C PHE A 488 -11.25 24.57 -22.12
N ILE A 489 -12.26 24.46 -23.00
CA ILE A 489 -12.04 24.38 -24.45
C ILE A 489 -11.31 25.65 -24.94
N ASP A 490 -11.75 26.82 -24.54
CA ASP A 490 -11.12 28.08 -24.93
C ASP A 490 -9.64 28.16 -24.48
N ARG A 491 -9.35 27.63 -23.30
CA ARG A 491 -7.98 27.59 -22.76
C ARG A 491 -7.11 26.45 -23.32
N SER A 492 -7.69 25.41 -23.89
CA SER A 492 -6.96 24.24 -24.39
C SER A 492 -6.00 24.57 -25.54
N HIS A 493 -6.21 25.67 -26.23
CA HIS A 493 -5.35 26.13 -27.33
C HIS A 493 -4.15 26.97 -26.86
N THR A 494 -4.10 27.36 -25.59
CA THR A 494 -3.09 28.28 -25.06
C THR A 494 -2.30 27.72 -23.90
N LEU A 495 -2.90 26.86 -23.08
CA LEU A 495 -2.27 26.22 -21.95
C LEU A 495 -1.71 24.85 -22.32
N ASP A 496 -0.56 24.50 -21.74
CA ASP A 496 -0.08 23.12 -21.83
C ASP A 496 -0.98 22.15 -21.05
N VAL A 497 -0.77 20.84 -21.24
CA VAL A 497 -1.63 19.83 -20.61
C VAL A 497 -1.57 19.81 -19.09
N TYR A 498 -0.45 20.21 -18.48
CA TYR A 498 -0.33 20.28 -17.02
C TYR A 498 -1.10 21.47 -16.46
N GLU A 499 -0.93 22.66 -17.01
CA GLU A 499 -1.64 23.88 -16.60
C GLU A 499 -3.14 23.73 -16.79
N LEU A 500 -3.57 23.23 -17.96
CA LEU A 500 -4.98 22.98 -18.26
C LEU A 500 -5.55 21.86 -17.38
N GLY A 501 -4.82 20.76 -17.20
CA GLY A 501 -5.25 19.62 -16.41
C GLY A 501 -5.42 19.97 -14.93
N ASP A 502 -4.50 20.75 -14.35
CA ASP A 502 -4.61 21.24 -12.98
C ASP A 502 -5.83 22.18 -12.85
N ALA A 503 -6.06 23.08 -13.82
CA ALA A 503 -7.25 23.94 -13.85
C ALA A 503 -8.55 23.10 -13.93
N ILE A 504 -8.63 22.08 -14.80
CA ILE A 504 -9.79 21.20 -14.92
C ILE A 504 -10.06 20.51 -13.56
N ILE A 505 -9.04 19.92 -12.95
CA ILE A 505 -9.15 19.17 -11.69
C ILE A 505 -9.64 20.07 -10.54
N ARG A 506 -9.16 21.31 -10.45
CA ARG A 506 -9.54 22.26 -9.40
C ARG A 506 -10.92 22.88 -9.65
N GLU A 507 -11.16 23.45 -10.83
CA GLU A 507 -12.39 24.20 -11.12
C GLU A 507 -13.60 23.27 -11.26
N SER A 508 -13.42 22.02 -11.69
CA SER A 508 -14.47 20.99 -11.66
C SER A 508 -14.81 20.50 -10.25
N ARG A 509 -13.96 20.80 -9.25
CA ARG A 509 -14.01 20.36 -7.86
C ARG A 509 -13.72 18.85 -7.65
N ILE A 510 -13.09 18.18 -8.60
CA ILE A 510 -12.64 16.79 -8.43
C ILE A 510 -11.63 16.70 -7.28
N SER A 511 -10.69 17.66 -7.20
CA SER A 511 -9.72 17.72 -6.10
C SER A 511 -10.39 17.82 -4.73
N GLU A 512 -11.43 18.65 -4.58
CA GLU A 512 -12.18 18.76 -3.33
C GLU A 512 -12.86 17.43 -2.95
N ASP A 513 -13.43 16.71 -3.92
CA ASP A 513 -14.09 15.43 -3.71
C ASP A 513 -13.09 14.37 -3.25
N ILE A 514 -11.95 14.26 -3.94
CA ILE A 514 -10.91 13.28 -3.63
C ILE A 514 -10.19 13.61 -2.31
N MET A 515 -9.78 14.88 -2.10
CA MET A 515 -8.99 15.29 -0.92
C MET A 515 -9.82 15.35 0.37
N SER A 516 -11.13 15.25 0.30
CA SER A 516 -12.00 15.31 1.47
C SER A 516 -12.07 14.01 2.27
N GLY A 517 -11.54 12.89 1.74
CA GLY A 517 -11.54 11.58 2.36
C GLY A 517 -10.36 11.34 3.31
N LYS A 518 -10.53 10.40 4.26
CA LYS A 518 -9.50 10.08 5.27
C LYS A 518 -9.34 8.57 5.50
N ASN A 519 -10.06 7.73 4.79
CA ASN A 519 -9.87 6.29 4.87
C ASN A 519 -8.75 5.83 3.92
N ALA A 520 -8.34 4.57 4.00
CA ALA A 520 -7.25 4.03 3.19
C ALA A 520 -7.53 4.13 1.67
N ASP A 521 -8.78 3.90 1.25
CA ASP A 521 -9.17 4.01 -0.16
C ASP A 521 -9.11 5.46 -0.65
N ASP A 522 -9.53 6.42 0.20
CA ASP A 522 -9.46 7.83 -0.13
C ASP A 522 -8.01 8.31 -0.24
N LEU A 523 -7.12 7.85 0.65
CA LEU A 523 -5.68 8.15 0.59
C LEU A 523 -5.07 7.59 -0.71
N ALA A 524 -5.42 6.36 -1.09
CA ALA A 524 -4.95 5.78 -2.35
C ALA A 524 -5.43 6.59 -3.57
N ARG A 525 -6.68 7.12 -3.55
CA ARG A 525 -7.19 7.99 -4.60
C ARG A 525 -6.46 9.35 -4.63
N GLN A 526 -6.08 9.88 -3.46
CA GLN A 526 -5.27 11.10 -3.36
C GLN A 526 -3.89 10.89 -3.97
N GLU A 527 -3.21 9.81 -3.61
CA GLU A 527 -1.93 9.42 -4.18
C GLU A 527 -2.01 9.24 -5.71
N ASN A 528 -3.09 8.62 -6.20
CA ASN A 528 -3.31 8.46 -7.63
C ASN A 528 -3.50 9.79 -8.36
N LEU A 529 -4.23 10.74 -7.76
CA LEU A 529 -4.42 12.09 -8.32
C LEU A 529 -3.07 12.83 -8.39
N GLU A 530 -2.28 12.78 -7.35
CA GLU A 530 -0.96 13.40 -7.28
C GLU A 530 -0.01 12.81 -8.33
N GLU A 531 -0.02 11.49 -8.44
CA GLU A 531 0.79 10.77 -9.42
C GLU A 531 0.34 11.09 -10.87
N PHE A 532 -0.96 11.30 -11.11
CA PHE A 532 -1.48 11.72 -12.40
C PHE A 532 -1.00 13.14 -12.78
N LEU A 533 -1.06 14.08 -11.83
CA LEU A 533 -0.51 15.44 -12.00
C LEU A 533 0.98 15.41 -12.27
N SER A 534 1.73 14.57 -11.55
CA SER A 534 3.15 14.35 -11.78
C SER A 534 3.43 13.83 -13.19
N GLY A 535 2.60 12.90 -13.67
CA GLY A 535 2.69 12.37 -15.04
C GLY A 535 2.57 13.44 -16.12
N MET A 536 1.57 14.32 -16.00
CA MET A 536 1.36 15.42 -16.94
C MET A 536 2.52 16.42 -16.93
N GLN A 537 3.00 16.80 -15.74
CA GLN A 537 4.14 17.72 -15.66
C GLN A 537 5.40 17.13 -16.29
N THR A 538 5.63 15.83 -16.05
CA THR A 538 6.77 15.12 -16.64
C THR A 538 6.66 15.03 -18.16
N PHE A 539 5.44 14.88 -18.71
CA PHE A 539 5.19 14.90 -20.14
C PHE A 539 5.57 16.28 -20.72
N VAL A 540 5.06 17.37 -20.14
CA VAL A 540 5.36 18.74 -20.57
C VAL A 540 6.86 19.03 -20.48
N ALA A 541 7.51 18.74 -19.35
CA ALA A 541 8.95 18.94 -19.18
C ALA A 541 9.76 18.18 -20.23
N GLY A 542 9.34 16.94 -20.58
CA GLY A 542 10.00 16.17 -21.62
C GLY A 542 9.90 16.81 -23.01
N ARG A 543 8.70 17.27 -23.38
CA ARG A 543 8.51 17.99 -24.67
C ARG A 543 9.29 19.30 -24.71
N GLN A 544 9.38 20.00 -23.58
CA GLN A 544 10.16 21.24 -23.45
C GLN A 544 11.67 20.99 -23.62
N GLU A 545 12.21 19.96 -22.97
CA GLU A 545 13.62 19.58 -23.08
C GLU A 545 13.99 19.13 -24.50
N GLU A 546 13.06 18.49 -25.21
CA GLU A 546 13.21 18.08 -26.60
C GLU A 546 13.01 19.24 -27.60
N GLY A 547 12.55 20.40 -27.12
CA GLY A 547 12.23 21.58 -27.97
C GLY A 547 10.95 21.41 -28.77
N ARG A 548 10.00 20.58 -28.29
CA ARG A 548 8.73 20.19 -28.94
C ARG A 548 7.54 20.69 -28.13
N MET A 549 7.55 21.95 -27.73
CA MET A 549 6.45 22.53 -26.94
C MET A 549 5.10 22.58 -27.69
N ASP A 550 5.13 22.57 -29.02
CA ASP A 550 3.98 22.45 -29.89
C ASP A 550 3.27 21.07 -29.80
N GLU A 551 3.88 20.10 -29.14
CA GLU A 551 3.33 18.77 -28.86
C GLU A 551 3.07 18.55 -27.36
N ALA A 552 2.90 19.59 -26.56
CA ALA A 552 2.67 19.52 -25.12
C ALA A 552 1.23 19.81 -24.71
N TYR A 553 0.29 19.78 -25.65
CA TYR A 553 -1.11 20.09 -25.43
C TYR A 553 -1.95 18.88 -25.01
N LEU A 554 -3.20 19.14 -24.63
CA LEU A 554 -4.13 18.11 -24.13
C LEU A 554 -4.36 16.96 -25.12
N THR A 555 -4.47 17.27 -26.41
CA THR A 555 -4.69 16.27 -27.48
C THR A 555 -3.52 15.31 -27.61
N ASP A 556 -2.28 15.81 -27.51
CA ASP A 556 -1.08 15.00 -27.61
C ASP A 556 -0.95 14.05 -26.41
N TYR A 557 -1.25 14.56 -25.21
CA TYR A 557 -1.26 13.74 -24.01
C TYR A 557 -2.34 12.66 -24.07
N LEU A 558 -3.55 12.96 -24.57
CA LEU A 558 -4.62 11.98 -24.74
C LEU A 558 -4.25 10.88 -25.74
N GLN A 559 -3.50 11.18 -26.79
CA GLN A 559 -2.98 10.16 -27.71
C GLN A 559 -2.01 9.23 -26.99
N ASP A 560 -1.06 9.77 -26.22
CA ASP A 560 -0.13 8.96 -25.42
C ASP A 560 -0.91 8.07 -24.43
N VAL A 561 -1.88 8.61 -23.71
CA VAL A 561 -2.72 7.85 -22.76
C VAL A 561 -3.55 6.78 -23.47
N ALA A 562 -4.12 7.04 -24.64
CA ALA A 562 -4.89 6.05 -25.41
C ALA A 562 -4.01 4.85 -25.80
N LEU A 563 -2.79 5.11 -26.30
CA LEU A 563 -1.83 4.05 -26.60
C LEU A 563 -1.44 3.23 -25.38
N LEU A 564 -1.47 3.85 -24.19
CA LEU A 564 -1.20 3.20 -22.92
C LEU A 564 -2.35 2.29 -22.46
N THR A 565 -3.60 2.63 -22.75
CA THR A 565 -4.79 1.86 -22.33
C THR A 565 -5.14 0.70 -23.26
N ASP A 566 -4.87 0.80 -24.55
CA ASP A 566 -5.17 -0.27 -25.52
C ASP A 566 -4.28 -1.50 -25.31
N ALA A 567 -3.03 -1.32 -24.90
CA ALA A 567 -2.13 -2.41 -24.58
C ALA A 567 -2.59 -3.27 -23.38
N ASP A 568 -3.41 -2.72 -22.46
CA ASP A 568 -3.98 -3.45 -21.33
C ASP A 568 -5.21 -4.31 -21.71
N SER A 569 -5.83 -4.07 -22.86
CA SER A 569 -7.06 -4.74 -23.31
C SER A 569 -6.82 -5.94 -24.22
N GLU A 570 -5.58 -6.18 -24.67
CA GLU A 570 -5.23 -7.40 -25.40
C GLU A 570 -5.25 -8.60 -24.45
N GLY A 571 -6.25 -9.43 -24.62
CA GLY A 571 -6.74 -10.52 -23.81
C GLY A 571 -5.71 -11.43 -23.16
N GLU A 572 -6.17 -12.08 -22.08
CA GLU A 572 -5.54 -13.17 -21.35
C GLU A 572 -4.97 -14.26 -22.27
N LYS A 573 -3.80 -14.00 -22.84
CA LYS A 573 -2.95 -15.07 -23.34
C LYS A 573 -2.13 -15.54 -22.12
N ASP A 574 -1.98 -16.84 -21.97
CA ASP A 574 -1.11 -17.52 -20.98
C ASP A 574 0.39 -17.24 -21.24
N GLU A 575 0.74 -16.04 -21.61
CA GLU A 575 2.13 -15.64 -21.82
C GLU A 575 2.79 -15.25 -20.52
N PRO A 576 4.05 -15.64 -20.29
CA PRO A 576 4.82 -15.24 -19.10
C PRO A 576 4.90 -13.71 -19.00
N ARG A 577 4.49 -13.14 -17.86
CA ARG A 577 4.44 -11.68 -17.63
C ARG A 577 5.08 -11.30 -16.31
N VAL A 578 5.77 -10.17 -16.28
CA VAL A 578 6.29 -9.57 -15.04
C VAL A 578 5.14 -9.20 -14.12
N SER A 579 5.22 -9.57 -12.85
CA SER A 579 4.19 -9.26 -11.84
C SER A 579 4.48 -7.95 -11.13
N LEU A 580 3.58 -6.96 -11.25
CA LEU A 580 3.62 -5.69 -10.53
C LEU A 580 2.60 -5.73 -9.39
N MET A 581 3.03 -5.49 -8.14
CA MET A 581 2.13 -5.56 -6.99
C MET A 581 2.65 -4.80 -5.78
N THR A 582 1.75 -4.50 -4.85
CA THR A 582 2.18 -4.01 -3.53
C THR A 582 2.86 -5.13 -2.75
N VAL A 583 3.75 -4.78 -1.82
CA VAL A 583 4.39 -5.76 -0.93
C VAL A 583 3.35 -6.57 -0.15
N HIS A 584 2.23 -5.97 0.26
CA HIS A 584 1.15 -6.67 0.94
C HIS A 584 0.51 -7.77 0.07
N ALA A 585 0.35 -7.53 -1.23
CA ALA A 585 -0.20 -8.51 -2.15
C ALA A 585 0.78 -9.66 -2.45
N ALA A 586 2.08 -9.44 -2.26
CA ALA A 586 3.13 -10.43 -2.46
C ALA A 586 3.23 -11.46 -1.32
N LYS A 587 2.56 -11.23 -0.17
CA LYS A 587 2.57 -12.21 0.93
C LYS A 587 2.00 -13.54 0.47
N GLY A 588 2.76 -14.63 0.72
CA GLY A 588 2.40 -15.99 0.28
C GLY A 588 2.84 -16.35 -1.14
N LEU A 589 3.40 -15.40 -1.92
CA LEU A 589 3.98 -15.64 -3.24
C LEU A 589 5.50 -15.79 -3.15
N GLU A 590 6.12 -16.27 -4.25
CA GLU A 590 7.57 -16.41 -4.40
C GLU A 590 7.97 -16.23 -5.86
N PHE A 591 9.16 -15.66 -6.11
CA PHE A 591 9.67 -15.34 -7.43
C PHE A 591 11.18 -15.51 -7.48
N ALA A 592 11.70 -15.97 -8.61
CA ALA A 592 13.15 -16.11 -8.77
C ALA A 592 13.88 -14.77 -8.59
N THR A 593 13.30 -13.68 -9.11
CA THR A 593 13.85 -12.33 -9.01
C THR A 593 12.82 -11.34 -8.48
N VAL A 594 13.18 -10.60 -7.45
CA VAL A 594 12.34 -9.57 -6.83
C VAL A 594 13.05 -8.22 -6.87
N PHE A 595 12.35 -7.22 -7.38
CA PHE A 595 12.71 -5.82 -7.25
C PHE A 595 11.84 -5.19 -6.15
N VAL A 596 12.46 -4.59 -5.14
CA VAL A 596 11.77 -3.77 -4.14
C VAL A 596 12.07 -2.32 -4.44
N VAL A 597 11.07 -1.58 -4.89
CA VAL A 597 11.24 -0.24 -5.47
C VAL A 597 10.68 0.85 -4.57
N GLY A 598 11.22 2.07 -4.73
CA GLY A 598 10.80 3.23 -3.95
C GLY A 598 11.16 3.13 -2.48
N LEU A 599 12.37 2.62 -2.16
CA LEU A 599 12.89 2.58 -0.79
C LEU A 599 13.41 3.96 -0.37
N GLU A 600 12.48 4.83 -0.03
CA GLU A 600 12.71 6.23 0.31
C GLU A 600 12.02 6.58 1.63
N GLU A 601 12.60 7.48 2.42
CA GLU A 601 11.88 8.08 3.55
C GLU A 601 10.59 8.74 3.03
N ASN A 602 9.53 8.70 3.81
CA ASN A 602 8.19 9.18 3.44
C ASN A 602 7.44 8.37 2.36
N ILE A 603 8.02 7.25 1.88
CA ILE A 603 7.34 6.27 1.03
C ILE A 603 7.40 4.91 1.70
N PHE A 604 8.60 4.40 1.95
CA PHE A 604 8.87 3.13 2.61
C PHE A 604 10.09 3.26 3.54
N PRO A 605 9.87 3.62 4.81
CA PRO A 605 8.61 3.66 5.58
C PRO A 605 7.69 4.85 5.20
N SER A 606 6.38 4.63 5.42
CA SER A 606 5.38 5.68 5.24
C SER A 606 5.54 6.80 6.28
N PRO A 607 5.11 8.06 6.00
CA PRO A 607 5.24 9.18 6.94
C PRO A 607 4.57 8.92 8.30
N LEU A 608 3.43 8.23 8.29
CA LEU A 608 2.69 7.90 9.51
C LEU A 608 3.47 6.91 10.39
N ALA A 609 4.15 5.96 9.78
CA ALA A 609 4.94 4.95 10.49
C ALA A 609 6.21 5.54 11.13
N ALA A 610 6.77 6.60 10.58
CA ALA A 610 7.98 7.24 11.12
C ALA A 610 7.80 7.83 12.53
N VAL A 611 6.55 8.06 12.97
CA VAL A 611 6.20 8.68 14.26
C VAL A 611 6.05 7.67 15.40
N SER A 612 5.78 6.40 15.08
CA SER A 612 5.48 5.35 16.08
C SER A 612 6.42 4.16 15.94
N VAL A 613 7.09 3.79 17.03
CA VAL A 613 7.97 2.60 17.06
C VAL A 613 7.23 1.33 16.61
N ARG A 614 5.98 1.16 17.01
CA ARG A 614 5.16 0.00 16.64
C ARG A 614 4.88 -0.03 15.15
N GLU A 615 4.53 1.10 14.55
CA GLU A 615 4.26 1.21 13.12
C GLU A 615 5.55 1.08 12.29
N LEU A 616 6.66 1.61 12.79
CA LEU A 616 7.97 1.43 12.16
C LEU A 616 8.40 -0.05 12.16
N GLU A 617 8.15 -0.78 13.25
CA GLU A 617 8.39 -2.23 13.30
C GLU A 617 7.50 -3.00 12.30
N GLU A 618 6.27 -2.54 12.03
CA GLU A 618 5.39 -3.13 11.02
C GLU A 618 5.90 -2.87 9.60
N GLU A 619 6.34 -1.64 9.29
CA GLU A 619 6.95 -1.32 7.99
C GLU A 619 8.26 -2.14 7.78
N ARG A 620 9.05 -2.36 8.84
CA ARG A 620 10.24 -3.23 8.76
C ARG A 620 9.87 -4.69 8.46
N ARG A 621 8.78 -5.22 9.07
CA ARG A 621 8.23 -6.54 8.71
C ARG A 621 7.76 -6.57 7.26
N LEU A 622 7.21 -5.47 6.76
CA LEU A 622 6.79 -5.37 5.38
C LEU A 622 7.99 -5.49 4.42
N LEU A 623 9.11 -4.81 4.70
CA LEU A 623 10.34 -4.97 3.92
C LEU A 623 10.94 -6.38 4.07
N TYR A 624 10.91 -6.95 5.27
CA TYR A 624 11.30 -8.35 5.50
C TYR A 624 10.48 -9.30 4.63
N VAL A 625 9.15 -9.10 4.55
CA VAL A 625 8.29 -9.87 3.65
C VAL A 625 8.73 -9.69 2.20
N ALA A 626 9.01 -8.46 1.75
CA ALA A 626 9.42 -8.19 0.38
C ALA A 626 10.71 -8.95 0.00
N ILE A 627 11.75 -8.82 0.81
CA ILE A 627 13.04 -9.49 0.59
C ILE A 627 12.88 -11.02 0.57
N THR A 628 12.09 -11.57 1.49
CA THR A 628 11.87 -13.02 1.59
C THR A 628 10.97 -13.60 0.50
N ARG A 629 10.46 -12.78 -0.45
CA ARG A 629 9.80 -13.29 -1.67
C ARG A 629 10.79 -13.74 -2.71
N ALA A 630 12.04 -13.29 -2.65
CA ALA A 630 13.09 -13.63 -3.60
C ALA A 630 13.64 -15.03 -3.33
N GLU A 631 13.85 -15.80 -4.42
CA GLU A 631 14.53 -17.07 -4.38
C GLU A 631 16.02 -16.91 -4.67
N LYS A 632 16.37 -16.23 -5.80
CA LYS A 632 17.75 -16.10 -6.32
C LYS A 632 18.27 -14.68 -6.27
N HIS A 633 17.50 -13.70 -6.77
CA HIS A 633 17.95 -12.32 -6.91
C HIS A 633 17.01 -11.36 -6.18
N CYS A 634 17.58 -10.48 -5.37
CA CYS A 634 16.87 -9.40 -4.71
C CYS A 634 17.57 -8.07 -5.05
N ILE A 635 16.82 -7.16 -5.66
CA ILE A 635 17.32 -5.85 -6.08
C ILE A 635 16.49 -4.78 -5.38
N LEU A 636 17.16 -3.87 -4.66
CA LEU A 636 16.58 -2.74 -3.95
C LEU A 636 16.84 -1.47 -4.76
N THR A 637 15.82 -0.64 -4.93
CA THR A 637 15.96 0.64 -5.64
C THR A 637 15.28 1.78 -4.89
N ASN A 638 15.76 2.98 -5.10
CA ASN A 638 15.12 4.22 -4.67
C ASN A 638 15.35 5.30 -5.73
N ALA A 639 14.54 6.36 -5.72
CA ALA A 639 14.76 7.57 -6.49
C ALA A 639 15.13 8.73 -5.56
N LYS A 640 16.18 9.50 -5.89
CA LYS A 640 16.61 10.69 -5.12
C LYS A 640 15.59 11.83 -5.21
N ASN A 641 14.80 11.87 -6.30
CA ASN A 641 13.74 12.86 -6.45
C ASN A 641 12.50 12.24 -7.11
N ARG A 642 11.36 12.71 -6.68
CA ARG A 642 10.05 12.42 -7.27
C ARG A 642 9.22 13.69 -7.35
N PHE A 643 8.38 13.75 -8.35
CA PHE A 643 7.41 14.83 -8.41
C PHE A 643 6.17 14.44 -7.60
N ARG A 644 5.93 15.15 -6.50
CA ARG A 644 4.78 14.94 -5.60
C ARG A 644 4.21 16.27 -5.16
N TYR A 645 2.89 16.33 -4.95
CA TYR A 645 2.17 17.52 -4.47
C TYR A 645 2.42 18.80 -5.30
N GLY A 646 2.64 18.65 -6.61
CA GLY A 646 2.94 19.80 -7.48
C GLY A 646 4.37 20.35 -7.33
N LYS A 647 5.27 19.63 -6.67
CA LYS A 647 6.66 20.04 -6.45
C LYS A 647 7.62 18.86 -6.62
N MET A 648 8.86 19.18 -6.96
CA MET A 648 9.93 18.20 -6.91
C MET A 648 10.32 18.01 -5.44
N GLU A 649 10.14 16.81 -4.91
CA GLU A 649 10.58 16.42 -3.57
C GLU A 649 11.87 15.61 -3.68
N PHE A 650 12.79 15.87 -2.75
CA PHE A 650 14.05 15.14 -2.62
C PHE A 650 13.99 14.35 -1.33
N ASP A 651 13.84 13.04 -1.46
CA ASP A 651 13.80 12.14 -0.33
C ASP A 651 15.16 11.45 -0.14
N ASN A 652 15.49 11.20 1.14
CA ASN A 652 16.65 10.38 1.48
C ASN A 652 16.31 8.90 1.21
N PRO A 653 17.33 8.07 0.93
CA PRO A 653 17.14 6.63 0.93
C PRO A 653 16.49 6.15 2.23
N SER A 654 15.69 5.10 2.14
CA SER A 654 15.06 4.48 3.30
C SER A 654 16.08 4.09 4.35
N ARG A 655 15.85 4.44 5.62
CA ARG A 655 16.66 4.00 6.77
C ARG A 655 16.80 2.48 6.87
N PHE A 656 15.88 1.74 6.30
CA PHE A 656 15.92 0.28 6.30
C PHE A 656 17.08 -0.31 5.49
N ILE A 657 17.61 0.44 4.53
CA ILE A 657 18.80 0.02 3.75
C ILE A 657 20.02 -0.06 4.68
N ASP A 658 20.17 0.91 5.59
CA ASP A 658 21.26 0.95 6.57
C ASP A 658 21.10 -0.11 7.68
N GLU A 659 19.90 -0.68 7.85
CA GLU A 659 19.63 -1.74 8.82
C GLU A 659 19.99 -3.14 8.29
N ILE A 660 20.28 -3.27 7.00
CA ILE A 660 20.81 -4.50 6.41
C ILE A 660 22.32 -4.47 6.52
N ASP A 661 22.92 -5.60 6.91
CA ASP A 661 24.39 -5.71 7.00
C ASP A 661 25.04 -5.35 5.66
N ALA A 662 25.92 -4.33 5.69
CA ALA A 662 26.61 -3.80 4.51
C ALA A 662 27.42 -4.87 3.76
N SER A 663 27.89 -5.93 4.44
CA SER A 663 28.62 -7.03 3.81
C SER A 663 27.74 -7.86 2.86
N LEU A 664 26.41 -7.80 3.01
CA LEU A 664 25.42 -8.54 2.23
C LEU A 664 24.82 -7.73 1.08
N ILE A 665 25.11 -6.42 1.01
CA ILE A 665 24.66 -5.53 -0.06
C ILE A 665 25.83 -5.24 -1.01
N GLU A 666 25.50 -5.11 -2.29
CA GLU A 666 26.40 -4.63 -3.33
C GLU A 666 25.79 -3.43 -4.05
N GLY A 667 26.57 -2.37 -4.25
CA GLY A 667 26.12 -1.10 -4.80
C GLY A 667 25.87 -0.04 -3.70
N GLY A 668 25.56 1.15 -4.11
CA GLY A 668 25.57 2.36 -3.30
C GLY A 668 26.42 3.40 -3.99
N GLU A 669 26.54 4.59 -3.47
CA GLU A 669 27.42 5.60 -4.06
C GLU A 669 28.84 5.04 -4.19
N GLU A 670 29.35 4.96 -5.43
CA GLU A 670 30.79 4.95 -5.63
C GLU A 670 31.31 6.26 -5.01
N THR A 671 31.82 6.20 -3.76
CA THR A 671 32.76 7.20 -3.32
C THR A 671 33.86 7.20 -4.38
N PRO A 672 34.22 8.33 -4.98
CA PRO A 672 35.35 8.36 -5.90
C PRO A 672 36.57 8.00 -5.06
N GLU A 673 36.90 6.72 -4.98
CA GLU A 673 38.22 6.29 -4.61
C GLU A 673 39.17 6.97 -5.59
N SER A 674 39.93 7.92 -5.08
CA SER A 674 41.03 8.57 -5.75
C SER A 674 41.95 7.50 -6.33
N SER A 675 41.73 7.15 -7.61
CA SER A 675 42.70 6.38 -8.37
C SER A 675 43.90 7.30 -8.73
N PHE A 676 44.69 7.64 -7.72
CA PHE A 676 46.04 8.04 -7.90
C PHE A 676 46.94 6.83 -7.61
N GLY A 677 46.89 5.87 -8.50
CA GLY A 677 47.92 4.84 -8.66
C GLY A 677 49.16 5.43 -9.34
N GLY A 678 49.90 6.25 -8.61
CA GLY A 678 51.23 6.63 -9.03
C GLY A 678 52.19 5.45 -8.81
N GLU A 679 52.76 4.94 -9.90
CA GLU A 679 53.88 4.02 -9.90
C GLU A 679 55.01 4.59 -8.99
N ARG A 680 55.29 3.88 -7.89
CA ARG A 680 56.52 4.11 -7.12
C ARG A 680 57.64 3.35 -7.83
N SER A 681 58.36 4.09 -8.66
CA SER A 681 59.74 3.73 -9.01
C SER A 681 60.62 3.89 -7.78
N SER A 682 61.29 2.83 -7.41
CA SER A 682 62.34 2.72 -6.43
C SER A 682 63.51 3.62 -6.80
N PHE A 683 63.93 4.55 -5.95
CA PHE A 683 65.30 5.01 -5.83
C PHE A 683 65.65 5.29 -4.38
N GLY A 684 66.78 4.67 -3.96
CA GLY A 684 67.27 4.66 -2.61
C GLY A 684 68.04 5.91 -2.20
N GLY A 685 68.15 6.02 -0.90
CA GLY A 685 69.49 6.48 -0.35
C GLY A 685 69.50 7.79 0.42
N TYR A 686 69.95 7.65 1.63
CA TYR A 686 70.69 8.57 2.49
C TYR A 686 69.95 9.57 3.39
N GLY A 687 70.27 9.41 4.61
CA GLY A 687 69.91 9.99 5.88
C GLY A 687 70.24 11.46 6.10
N SER A 688 69.73 11.94 7.17
CA SER A 688 70.40 12.68 8.22
C SER A 688 69.41 13.30 9.23
N GLU A 689 69.86 13.31 10.44
CA GLU A 689 69.32 13.79 11.70
C GLU A 689 68.78 15.25 11.70
N GLY A 690 67.91 15.50 12.72
CA GLY A 690 67.71 16.85 13.27
C GLY A 690 66.24 17.14 13.56
N GLY A 691 65.69 16.99 14.61
CA GLY A 691 65.45 17.55 15.89
C GLY A 691 64.48 18.73 15.92
N TYR A 692 63.76 18.81 17.03
CA TYR A 692 62.82 19.83 17.54
C TYR A 692 61.36 19.66 17.03
N GLY A 693 60.37 19.33 17.87
CA GLY A 693 60.02 19.92 19.18
C GLY A 693 58.79 20.81 18.99
N GLY A 694 57.62 20.31 19.30
CA GLY A 694 56.36 21.09 19.23
C GLY A 694 55.16 20.31 19.81
N ARG A 695 55.07 20.26 21.12
CA ARG A 695 53.89 19.77 21.86
C ARG A 695 52.68 20.69 21.59
N MET A 696 51.54 20.14 21.34
CA MET A 696 50.25 20.72 21.73
C MET A 696 49.37 19.66 22.46
N PRO A 697 48.72 20.07 23.53
CA PRO A 697 48.15 19.17 24.52
C PRO A 697 46.62 19.11 24.43
N TRP A 698 46.09 17.96 24.36
CA TRP A 698 44.72 17.65 24.88
C TRP A 698 44.60 16.15 25.07
N ASP A 699 45.23 15.66 26.12
CA ASP A 699 44.94 14.40 26.77
C ASP A 699 44.81 14.67 28.28
N ARG A 700 43.63 14.46 28.81
CA ARG A 700 43.23 14.28 30.21
C ARG A 700 41.71 14.12 30.20
N ASP A 701 41.03 13.17 30.81
CA ASP A 701 41.36 12.20 31.86
C ASP A 701 40.31 11.10 31.81
N ARG A 702 40.77 9.86 31.83
CA ARG A 702 39.98 8.72 32.29
C ARG A 702 40.26 8.55 33.78
N SER A 703 39.27 8.75 34.62
CA SER A 703 39.17 8.04 35.91
C SER A 703 37.73 8.14 36.46
N GLY A 704 37.10 7.07 36.59
CA GLY A 704 36.29 6.44 37.55
C GLY A 704 35.34 7.26 38.42
N TYR A 705 34.09 6.90 38.38
CA TYR A 705 33.28 6.73 39.58
C TYR A 705 32.08 5.81 39.30
N ARG A 706 32.19 4.61 39.87
CA ARG A 706 31.02 3.77 40.18
C ARG A 706 30.24 4.49 41.28
N ARG A 707 28.92 4.60 41.16
CA ARG A 707 28.00 4.71 42.29
C ARG A 707 26.72 3.94 42.01
N ASP A 708 26.49 2.98 42.86
CA ASP A 708 25.25 2.25 43.08
C ASP A 708 24.08 3.20 43.36
N TYR A 709 22.93 2.92 42.82
CA TYR A 709 21.66 3.34 43.35
C TYR A 709 20.68 2.16 43.38
N GLN A 710 20.52 1.66 44.59
CA GLN A 710 19.38 0.84 44.99
C GLN A 710 18.17 1.75 45.30
N ASN A 711 17.01 1.27 44.91
CA ASN A 711 15.67 1.46 45.48
C ASN A 711 15.21 2.86 45.93
N SER A 712 14.16 3.38 45.26
CA SER A 712 13.03 3.98 45.98
C SER A 712 11.77 4.04 45.12
N LYS A 713 10.64 3.61 45.68
CA LYS A 713 9.30 3.59 45.18
C LYS A 713 8.74 5.02 44.93
N PRO A 714 7.74 5.22 44.06
CA PRO A 714 7.14 6.53 43.83
C PRO A 714 6.09 6.84 44.92
N VAL A 715 6.17 8.05 45.47
CA VAL A 715 5.12 8.65 46.30
C VAL A 715 4.28 9.59 45.42
N ALA A 716 2.98 9.38 45.48
CA ALA A 716 2.00 10.28 44.93
C ALA A 716 1.94 11.59 45.70
N SER A 717 1.94 12.73 45.04
CA SER A 717 1.41 13.97 45.65
C SER A 717 0.63 14.78 44.63
N GLN A 718 -0.61 15.02 45.01
CA GLN A 718 -1.57 15.96 44.45
C GLN A 718 -0.99 17.39 44.49
N PHE A 719 -1.17 18.16 43.44
CA PHE A 719 -1.36 19.60 43.52
C PHE A 719 -2.38 20.07 42.51
N ILE A 720 -3.47 20.58 43.04
CA ILE A 720 -4.48 21.40 42.41
C ILE A 720 -3.93 22.82 42.26
N ALA A 721 -4.02 23.44 41.12
CA ALA A 721 -4.03 24.89 41.00
C ALA A 721 -4.82 25.32 39.75
N ASP A 722 -5.78 26.19 39.99
CA ASP A 722 -6.75 26.76 39.09
C ASP A 722 -6.18 27.75 38.04
N PRO A 723 -6.97 28.09 37.03
CA PRO A 723 -6.49 28.66 35.77
C PRO A 723 -6.53 30.20 35.77
N LYS A 724 -5.61 30.81 35.03
CA LYS A 724 -5.77 32.19 34.55
C LYS A 724 -5.60 32.28 33.04
N PRO A 725 -6.27 33.21 32.38
CA PRO A 725 -6.68 33.13 31.00
C PRO A 725 -5.73 33.81 30.01
N GLY A 726 -5.76 33.34 28.77
CA GLY A 726 -5.44 34.14 27.60
C GLY A 726 -4.19 33.78 26.83
N PHE A 727 -4.26 32.73 26.02
CA PHE A 727 -3.55 32.78 24.74
C PHE A 727 -4.50 32.32 23.62
N LYS A 728 -4.75 33.21 22.69
CA LYS A 728 -5.60 33.04 21.52
C LYS A 728 -4.90 32.05 20.57
N SER A 729 -5.59 30.98 20.24
CA SER A 729 -5.27 30.11 19.12
C SER A 729 -5.21 30.94 17.84
N VAL A 730 -4.05 30.89 17.17
CA VAL A 730 -3.94 31.38 15.80
C VAL A 730 -4.58 30.30 14.90
N ARG A 731 -5.79 30.59 14.47
CA ARG A 731 -6.43 29.91 13.35
C ARG A 731 -5.64 30.26 12.10
N ALA A 732 -5.20 29.27 11.38
CA ALA A 732 -4.83 29.39 9.98
C ALA A 732 -6.11 29.82 9.23
N VAL A 733 -6.19 31.09 8.88
CA VAL A 733 -7.27 31.65 8.05
C VAL A 733 -6.81 31.59 6.61
N ASN A 734 -7.60 30.89 5.81
CA ASN A 734 -7.60 30.93 4.36
C ASN A 734 -7.42 32.35 3.84
N ALA A 735 -6.33 32.61 3.14
CA ALA A 735 -6.15 33.76 2.30
C ALA A 735 -6.61 33.42 0.88
N VAL A 736 -7.92 33.41 0.67
CA VAL A 736 -8.56 33.58 -0.65
C VAL A 736 -9.72 34.50 -0.44
N HIS A 737 -9.47 35.77 -0.60
CA HIS A 737 -10.43 36.77 -1.14
C HIS A 737 -9.79 38.16 -1.08
N ARG A 738 -9.44 38.65 -2.23
CA ARG A 738 -9.51 40.04 -2.71
C ARG A 738 -8.36 40.35 -3.66
N ILE A 739 -8.64 40.23 -4.92
CA ILE A 739 -8.10 41.11 -5.93
C ILE A 739 -9.26 41.42 -6.88
N MET A 740 -9.93 42.50 -6.65
CA MET A 740 -10.56 43.34 -7.66
C MET A 740 -10.48 44.81 -7.19
N GLY A 741 -9.91 45.65 -8.02
CA GLY A 741 -10.09 47.10 -7.96
C GLY A 741 -8.81 47.93 -7.89
N ASP A 742 -8.50 48.51 -9.03
CA ASP A 742 -8.01 49.85 -9.33
C ASP A 742 -6.51 50.22 -9.18
N THR A 743 -5.99 50.39 -10.36
CA THR A 743 -5.20 51.50 -10.95
C THR A 743 -4.21 52.31 -10.11
N ALA A 744 -3.01 52.35 -10.69
CA ALA A 744 -2.10 53.46 -10.90
C ALA A 744 -1.14 53.86 -9.78
N SER A 745 0.07 53.94 -10.24
CA SER A 745 1.23 54.79 -10.02
C SER A 745 2.36 54.29 -9.09
N SER A 746 3.44 54.03 -9.79
CA SER A 746 4.85 54.34 -9.48
C SER A 746 5.30 54.59 -8.04
N SER A 747 6.16 53.73 -7.54
CA SER A 747 7.51 54.12 -7.08
C SER A 747 8.32 52.91 -6.60
N SER A 748 9.54 52.90 -7.07
CA SER A 748 10.66 52.01 -6.76
C SER A 748 10.98 51.95 -5.27
N VAL A 749 11.01 50.77 -4.66
CA VAL A 749 11.98 50.46 -3.60
C VAL A 749 12.39 49.01 -3.74
N ALA A 750 13.68 48.79 -3.93
CA ALA A 750 14.36 47.51 -3.93
C ALA A 750 14.34 46.89 -2.52
N LEU A 751 13.94 45.63 -2.39
CA LEU A 751 14.39 44.78 -1.29
C LEU A 751 14.66 43.35 -1.81
N ALA A 752 15.84 42.96 -1.52
CA ALA A 752 16.51 41.69 -1.80
C ALA A 752 15.62 40.46 -1.56
N GLY A 753 15.55 39.49 -2.46
CA GLY A 753 16.51 38.48 -2.75
C GLY A 753 16.02 37.17 -2.20
N SER A 754 15.54 36.25 -3.03
CA SER A 754 15.57 34.81 -2.73
C SER A 754 15.91 34.06 -4.02
N SER A 755 17.06 33.47 -3.99
CA SER A 755 17.56 32.26 -4.67
C SER A 755 16.66 31.62 -5.76
N ALA A 756 16.57 32.26 -6.90
CA ALA A 756 16.17 31.68 -8.17
C ALA A 756 16.97 32.30 -9.29
N SER A 757 18.26 32.02 -9.32
CA SER A 757 19.12 32.38 -10.46
C SER A 757 20.53 31.78 -10.29
N LYS A 758 20.65 30.47 -10.49
CA LYS A 758 21.94 29.81 -10.79
C LYS A 758 21.90 28.89 -12.01
N ALA A 759 20.75 28.81 -12.70
CA ALA A 759 20.65 27.97 -13.90
C ALA A 759 21.08 28.65 -15.22
N SER A 760 21.16 29.99 -15.26
CA SER A 760 21.52 30.69 -16.49
C SER A 760 23.02 31.00 -16.68
N SER A 761 23.87 30.70 -15.70
CA SER A 761 25.33 30.89 -15.81
C SER A 761 26.12 29.64 -16.23
N ALA A 762 25.49 28.45 -16.23
CA ALA A 762 26.16 27.20 -16.58
C ALA A 762 26.26 26.96 -18.09
N ALA A 763 25.43 27.57 -18.91
CA ALA A 763 25.46 27.37 -20.36
C ALA A 763 26.75 27.94 -21.05
N GLY A 764 27.48 28.83 -20.38
CA GLY A 764 28.74 29.42 -20.90
C GLY A 764 30.00 28.57 -20.66
N SER A 765 29.92 27.51 -19.85
CA SER A 765 31.05 26.64 -19.51
C SER A 765 30.93 25.19 -19.98
N LEU A 766 29.81 24.81 -20.62
CA LEU A 766 29.62 23.46 -21.12
C LEU A 766 30.41 23.24 -22.40
N SER A 767 31.22 22.19 -22.45
CA SER A 767 31.99 21.78 -23.65
C SER A 767 31.77 20.31 -23.96
N GLU A 768 32.04 19.91 -25.18
CA GLU A 768 32.08 18.52 -25.60
C GLU A 768 33.04 17.72 -24.71
N GLY A 769 32.66 16.56 -24.25
CA GLY A 769 33.41 15.72 -23.30
C GLY A 769 33.12 15.99 -21.82
N CYS A 770 32.45 17.09 -21.46
CA CYS A 770 32.05 17.33 -20.07
C CYS A 770 31.08 16.29 -19.54
N ARG A 771 31.22 15.89 -18.29
CA ARG A 771 30.23 15.08 -17.56
C ARG A 771 29.23 16.00 -16.91
N ILE A 772 27.94 15.69 -17.12
CA ILE A 772 26.83 16.40 -16.51
C ILE A 772 25.94 15.45 -15.76
N GLU A 773 25.29 15.94 -14.70
CA GLU A 773 24.20 15.30 -14.03
C GLU A 773 22.89 16.00 -14.39
N HIS A 774 22.04 15.33 -15.14
CA HIS A 774 20.76 15.84 -15.59
C HIS A 774 19.63 15.36 -14.69
N GLN A 775 18.73 16.26 -14.30
CA GLN A 775 17.64 15.97 -13.35
C GLN A 775 16.73 14.80 -13.71
N ARG A 776 16.65 14.40 -14.96
CA ARG A 776 15.76 13.36 -15.45
C ARG A 776 16.46 12.10 -15.92
N PHE A 777 17.67 12.24 -16.45
CA PHE A 777 18.40 11.17 -17.15
C PHE A 777 19.64 10.70 -16.39
N GLY A 778 19.94 11.32 -15.24
CA GLY A 778 21.11 10.99 -14.44
C GLY A 778 22.42 11.48 -15.06
N ILE A 779 23.51 10.76 -14.81
CA ILE A 779 24.85 11.13 -15.26
C ILE A 779 25.04 10.80 -16.73
N GLY A 780 25.58 11.77 -17.49
CA GLY A 780 25.86 11.61 -18.90
C GLY A 780 27.09 12.40 -19.34
N THR A 781 27.61 12.10 -20.53
CA THR A 781 28.74 12.80 -21.16
C THR A 781 28.24 13.54 -22.39
N VAL A 782 28.60 14.81 -22.51
CA VAL A 782 28.24 15.64 -23.68
C VAL A 782 29.06 15.19 -24.89
N LEU A 783 28.36 14.68 -25.90
CA LEU A 783 29.01 14.25 -27.15
C LEU A 783 29.17 15.38 -28.15
N LYS A 784 28.17 16.27 -28.23
CA LYS A 784 28.16 17.35 -29.26
C LYS A 784 27.29 18.51 -28.77
N ILE A 785 27.70 19.73 -29.14
CA ILE A 785 26.94 20.96 -28.92
C ILE A 785 26.67 21.64 -30.26
N GLU A 786 25.40 21.91 -30.57
CA GLU A 786 24.96 22.52 -31.83
C GLU A 786 24.11 23.76 -31.59
N GLY A 787 24.19 24.75 -32.47
CA GLY A 787 23.43 25.99 -32.36
C GLY A 787 24.14 27.10 -31.54
N THR A 788 23.52 28.27 -31.51
CA THR A 788 24.03 29.44 -30.77
C THR A 788 22.88 30.15 -30.03
N GLY A 789 23.17 30.71 -28.85
CA GLY A 789 22.22 31.47 -28.07
C GLY A 789 21.11 30.59 -27.49
N GLU A 790 19.85 31.02 -27.57
CA GLU A 790 18.69 30.34 -26.96
C GLU A 790 18.35 28.98 -27.60
N ASN A 791 18.84 28.71 -28.80
CA ASN A 791 18.57 27.46 -29.54
C ASN A 791 19.76 26.49 -29.48
N THR A 792 20.68 26.66 -28.53
CA THR A 792 21.80 25.74 -28.33
C THR A 792 21.31 24.40 -27.83
N LYS A 793 21.63 23.31 -28.56
CA LYS A 793 21.32 21.93 -28.23
C LYS A 793 22.60 21.17 -27.89
N ALA A 794 22.53 20.33 -26.87
CA ALA A 794 23.58 19.39 -26.53
C ALA A 794 23.11 17.95 -26.78
N THR A 795 23.90 17.18 -27.49
CA THR A 795 23.72 15.72 -27.57
C THR A 795 24.54 15.09 -26.46
N VAL A 796 23.85 14.39 -25.54
CA VAL A 796 24.44 13.83 -24.34
C VAL A 796 24.18 12.33 -24.31
N GLU A 797 25.21 11.55 -24.03
CA GLU A 797 25.11 10.10 -23.80
C GLU A 797 25.03 9.86 -22.30
N PHE A 798 23.84 9.45 -21.85
CA PHE A 798 23.57 9.13 -20.46
C PHE A 798 23.85 7.65 -20.17
N GLN A 799 24.37 7.36 -18.99
CA GLN A 799 24.74 5.99 -18.58
C GLN A 799 23.58 5.00 -18.69
N ASN A 800 22.37 5.41 -18.29
CA ASN A 800 21.20 4.56 -18.28
C ASN A 800 20.18 4.89 -19.37
N ALA A 801 20.07 6.15 -19.80
CA ALA A 801 19.05 6.62 -20.74
C ALA A 801 19.47 6.65 -22.22
N GLY A 802 20.76 6.29 -22.53
CA GLY A 802 21.31 6.37 -23.89
C GLY A 802 21.50 7.81 -24.37
N THR A 803 21.64 8.00 -25.68
CA THR A 803 21.91 9.31 -26.27
C THR A 803 20.60 10.12 -26.35
N LYS A 804 20.63 11.36 -25.84
CA LYS A 804 19.53 12.33 -25.88
C LYS A 804 20.02 13.67 -26.39
N GLN A 805 19.16 14.39 -27.10
CA GLN A 805 19.41 15.78 -27.52
C GLN A 805 18.61 16.70 -26.59
N LEU A 806 19.31 17.64 -25.93
CA LEU A 806 18.75 18.55 -24.94
C LEU A 806 18.85 19.99 -25.41
N LEU A 807 17.79 20.77 -25.30
CA LEU A 807 17.81 22.21 -25.51
C LEU A 807 18.32 22.90 -24.23
N LEU A 808 19.55 23.46 -24.25
CA LEU A 808 20.26 23.94 -23.06
C LEU A 808 19.54 25.05 -22.29
N LYS A 809 18.67 25.82 -22.96
CA LYS A 809 17.85 26.85 -22.31
C LYS A 809 16.89 26.28 -21.25
N PHE A 810 16.42 25.05 -21.44
CA PHE A 810 15.43 24.41 -20.57
C PHE A 810 15.99 23.22 -19.80
N ALA A 811 17.11 22.66 -20.25
CA ALA A 811 17.71 21.50 -19.59
C ALA A 811 18.26 21.87 -18.21
N LYS A 812 17.78 21.17 -17.19
CA LYS A 812 18.21 21.32 -15.79
C LYS A 812 19.31 20.31 -15.50
N PHE A 813 20.56 20.76 -15.54
CA PHE A 813 21.72 19.92 -15.27
C PHE A 813 22.79 20.64 -14.45
N THR A 814 23.65 19.86 -13.81
CA THR A 814 24.85 20.32 -13.10
C THR A 814 26.09 19.76 -13.80
N ILE A 815 27.12 20.57 -14.02
CA ILE A 815 28.38 20.12 -14.61
C ILE A 815 29.17 19.45 -13.48
N LEU A 816 29.61 18.21 -13.69
CA LEU A 816 30.35 17.43 -12.69
C LEU A 816 31.87 17.59 -12.88
N SER A 817 32.37 17.73 -14.10
CA SER A 817 33.78 18.00 -14.42
C SER A 817 33.97 18.20 -15.92
#